data_39a052f9bbc39be5a2917d6918e42b38
#
_entry.id   39a052f9bbc39be5a2917d6918e42b38
#
_cell.length_a   1.000
_cell.length_b   1.000
_cell.length_c   1.000
_cell.angle_alpha   90.00
_cell.angle_beta   90.00
_cell.angle_gamma   90.00
#
_symmetry.space_group_name_H-M   'P 1'
#
loop_
_entity.id
_entity.type
_entity.pdbx_description
1 polymer ?
#
loop_
_entity_poly.entity_id
_entity_poly.type
_entity_poly.pdbx_seq_one_letter_code
_entity_poly.pdbx_strand_id
1 'polypeptide(L)'
;MSYEVSCPSCGSAVIFAFDASIIRVCSSCRSLLVRDGARIENAGLVAELVSTPSLLLLGETGSYQGDSFQIVGRVQVEHPAGLWDEWRIAFSDGRLGWLAESLGRRHLLLDVDPGDLPAFSQCRPGERIRGRSAMMVIDVGVATVKTLEGELPQDLRPGETWNYADLAGPKGAFATIDFGDGEAARAMYLGRAATLEQLGLGHLGREAGFAKAAAKALQCPECRGALTLRLPDLSKRVACPYCGTLLAVEGSLQAIEAADKQNKLSFEPAFKLGAKARLDGVTWVVLGAMERSSGPSDYTRYSWREYLLHEPIRGFRWLVEDRGHWTVVDNAHAGDLEMGTKRRFGGQTFRHFVSSEARVDSLVGEFPWAVTRGEITQAADYIAPPLILSEESTATEFNLSLGRYIESADVAQAFGIAAPALPRKEGVHAAQPNPYQGRVGPLWLWFLALSAVLVVIFLFSATRSRTVFQTTVRLPPGAVSGSPQAVFISEPFQVTGSGNVRVKVYAPLDNSWLYLDGTLANTKAEAVGDFEMEAGFYRGADQDGAWSEGSGEAVAFLGGVPPGEYTLRLAPQWGVVGRSKRVLKDFQVEVRRGVPRASYLLIALVLIFLWPAWVTSRSSSFETARWSESDHAGS
;
A
#
# COMPACT_ATOMS: atom_id res chain seq x y z
N MET A 1 -49.94 -10.27 -22.52
CA MET A 1 -51.27 -9.72 -22.10
C MET A 1 -51.39 -9.84 -20.60
N SER A 2 -51.89 -8.82 -19.90
CA SER A 2 -52.15 -8.94 -18.48
C SER A 2 -53.35 -9.85 -18.23
N TYR A 3 -53.23 -10.73 -17.25
CA TYR A 3 -54.29 -11.69 -16.90
C TYR A 3 -54.75 -11.41 -15.46
N GLU A 4 -56.00 -11.06 -15.24
CA GLU A 4 -56.58 -10.75 -13.95
C GLU A 4 -57.37 -11.95 -13.42
N VAL A 5 -57.12 -12.30 -12.14
CA VAL A 5 -57.81 -13.40 -11.44
C VAL A 5 -58.18 -12.97 -10.02
N SER A 6 -59.17 -13.64 -9.47
CA SER A 6 -59.49 -13.52 -8.04
C SER A 6 -58.61 -14.47 -7.23
N CYS A 7 -57.99 -13.98 -6.15
CA CYS A 7 -57.22 -14.83 -5.25
C CYS A 7 -58.11 -15.94 -4.66
N PRO A 8 -57.72 -17.21 -4.79
CA PRO A 8 -58.54 -18.32 -4.25
C PRO A 8 -58.71 -18.28 -2.72
N SER A 9 -57.82 -17.57 -2.00
CA SER A 9 -57.81 -17.52 -0.54
C SER A 9 -58.61 -16.35 0.02
N CYS A 10 -58.50 -15.14 -0.58
CA CYS A 10 -59.12 -13.93 0.00
C CYS A 10 -60.06 -13.19 -0.96
N GLY A 11 -60.18 -13.63 -2.21
CA GLY A 11 -61.01 -13.01 -3.23
C GLY A 11 -60.50 -11.71 -3.84
N SER A 12 -59.38 -11.18 -3.38
CA SER A 12 -58.79 -9.95 -3.94
C SER A 12 -58.35 -10.14 -5.39
N ALA A 13 -58.50 -9.11 -6.22
CA ALA A 13 -58.02 -9.13 -7.58
C ALA A 13 -56.50 -9.24 -7.61
N VAL A 14 -55.97 -10.15 -8.44
CA VAL A 14 -54.54 -10.40 -8.65
C VAL A 14 -54.26 -10.35 -10.14
N ILE A 15 -53.34 -9.52 -10.53
CA ILE A 15 -53.01 -9.32 -11.94
C ILE A 15 -51.66 -9.97 -12.23
N PHE A 16 -51.60 -10.95 -13.12
CA PHE A 16 -50.33 -11.39 -13.74
C PHE A 16 -50.06 -10.46 -14.91
N ALA A 17 -49.07 -9.61 -14.77
CA ALA A 17 -48.73 -8.60 -15.78
C ALA A 17 -47.91 -9.18 -16.95
N PHE A 18 -47.21 -10.29 -16.69
CA PHE A 18 -46.26 -10.88 -17.65
C PHE A 18 -46.70 -12.33 -17.97
N ASP A 19 -46.72 -12.65 -19.26
CA ASP A 19 -47.08 -13.99 -19.75
C ASP A 19 -46.15 -15.09 -19.25
N ALA A 20 -44.87 -14.74 -19.02
CA ALA A 20 -43.86 -15.65 -18.48
C ALA A 20 -43.97 -15.93 -16.98
N SER A 21 -44.85 -15.22 -16.25
CA SER A 21 -44.98 -15.41 -14.81
C SER A 21 -45.72 -16.70 -14.49
N ILE A 22 -45.09 -17.58 -13.72
CA ILE A 22 -45.65 -18.84 -13.25
C ILE A 22 -46.27 -18.66 -11.87
N ILE A 23 -45.60 -17.88 -11.00
CA ILE A 23 -46.10 -17.63 -9.64
C ILE A 23 -46.30 -16.15 -9.40
N ARG A 24 -47.24 -15.85 -8.49
CA ARG A 24 -47.45 -14.52 -7.94
C ARG A 24 -47.89 -14.60 -6.46
N VAL A 25 -47.32 -13.70 -5.65
CA VAL A 25 -47.74 -13.55 -4.27
C VAL A 25 -48.90 -12.55 -4.21
N CYS A 26 -50.04 -12.95 -3.59
CA CYS A 26 -51.16 -12.05 -3.38
C CYS A 26 -50.78 -10.93 -2.41
N SER A 27 -50.88 -9.67 -2.83
CA SER A 27 -50.56 -8.50 -2.01
C SER A 27 -51.47 -8.31 -0.78
N SER A 28 -52.68 -8.90 -0.80
CA SER A 28 -53.65 -8.77 0.29
C SER A 28 -53.50 -9.82 1.38
N CYS A 29 -53.27 -11.08 1.02
CA CYS A 29 -53.24 -12.18 1.98
C CYS A 29 -51.96 -13.00 1.97
N ARG A 30 -51.00 -12.66 1.08
CA ARG A 30 -49.67 -13.30 0.95
C ARG A 30 -49.72 -14.79 0.58
N SER A 31 -50.85 -15.24 0.00
CA SER A 31 -50.91 -16.58 -0.59
C SER A 31 -50.03 -16.64 -1.84
N LEU A 32 -49.24 -17.70 -1.94
CA LEU A 32 -48.49 -18.04 -3.13
C LEU A 32 -49.43 -18.66 -4.16
N LEU A 33 -49.63 -18.00 -5.26
CA LEU A 33 -50.50 -18.43 -6.36
C LEU A 33 -49.63 -18.97 -7.50
N VAL A 34 -49.93 -20.19 -7.94
CA VAL A 34 -49.26 -20.85 -9.04
C VAL A 34 -50.21 -20.90 -10.25
N ARG A 35 -49.73 -20.46 -11.40
CA ARG A 35 -50.47 -20.49 -12.67
C ARG A 35 -50.07 -21.70 -13.51
N ASP A 36 -51.04 -22.57 -13.76
CA ASP A 36 -50.95 -23.66 -14.70
C ASP A 36 -51.97 -23.42 -15.84
N GLY A 37 -51.50 -22.81 -16.92
CA GLY A 37 -52.37 -22.34 -18.00
C GLY A 37 -53.39 -21.31 -17.53
N ALA A 38 -54.69 -21.66 -17.62
CA ALA A 38 -55.79 -20.83 -17.12
C ALA A 38 -56.18 -21.13 -15.67
N ARG A 39 -55.59 -22.13 -15.03
CA ARG A 39 -55.88 -22.52 -13.63
C ARG A 39 -54.92 -21.82 -12.66
N ILE A 40 -55.48 -21.32 -11.57
CA ILE A 40 -54.69 -20.74 -10.49
C ILE A 40 -54.87 -21.60 -9.24
N GLU A 41 -53.76 -22.06 -8.68
CA GLU A 41 -53.76 -22.85 -7.47
C GLU A 41 -53.09 -22.05 -6.32
N ASN A 42 -53.60 -22.25 -5.12
CA ASN A 42 -52.95 -21.72 -3.90
C ASN A 42 -51.92 -22.74 -3.40
N ALA A 43 -50.65 -22.37 -3.44
CA ALA A 43 -49.52 -23.20 -2.99
C ALA A 43 -49.13 -22.94 -1.52
N GLY A 44 -49.91 -22.16 -0.78
CA GLY A 44 -49.67 -21.87 0.63
C GLY A 44 -49.45 -20.38 0.92
N LEU A 45 -49.06 -20.07 2.14
CA LEU A 45 -48.71 -18.72 2.56
C LEU A 45 -47.20 -18.55 2.54
N VAL A 46 -46.74 -17.40 2.04
CA VAL A 46 -45.33 -17.02 2.16
C VAL A 46 -45.09 -16.29 3.50
N ALA A 47 -43.90 -16.50 4.07
CA ALA A 47 -43.44 -15.79 5.27
C ALA A 47 -43.34 -14.29 5.01
N GLU A 48 -43.29 -13.49 6.08
CA GLU A 48 -43.01 -12.07 5.97
C GLU A 48 -41.57 -11.86 5.51
N LEU A 49 -41.36 -10.91 4.58
CA LEU A 49 -40.05 -10.51 4.16
C LEU A 49 -39.24 -10.01 5.37
N VAL A 50 -38.03 -10.50 5.51
CA VAL A 50 -37.10 -9.86 6.42
C VAL A 50 -36.78 -8.50 5.82
N SER A 51 -36.96 -7.43 6.58
CA SER A 51 -36.59 -6.08 6.12
C SER A 51 -35.08 -6.06 5.85
N THR A 52 -34.72 -5.78 4.62
CA THR A 52 -33.32 -5.53 4.23
C THR A 52 -33.17 -4.04 3.92
N PRO A 53 -31.98 -3.46 4.04
CA PRO A 53 -31.76 -2.05 3.68
C PRO A 53 -31.78 -1.82 2.17
N SER A 54 -32.40 -2.71 1.41
CA SER A 54 -32.59 -2.50 -0.01
C SER A 54 -33.43 -1.25 -0.25
N LEU A 55 -32.96 -0.44 -1.21
CA LEU A 55 -33.67 0.73 -1.69
C LEU A 55 -34.61 0.38 -2.85
N LEU A 56 -34.54 -0.85 -3.34
CA LEU A 56 -35.35 -1.34 -4.44
C LEU A 56 -36.76 -1.72 -3.96
N LEU A 57 -37.74 -1.40 -4.78
CA LEU A 57 -39.16 -1.69 -4.51
C LEU A 57 -39.80 -2.33 -5.73
N LEU A 58 -40.81 -3.16 -5.52
CA LEU A 58 -41.62 -3.67 -6.61
C LEU A 58 -42.34 -2.52 -7.34
N GLY A 59 -42.36 -2.62 -8.66
CA GLY A 59 -42.97 -1.60 -9.54
C GLY A 59 -42.01 -0.48 -9.93
N GLU A 60 -40.87 -0.33 -9.29
CA GLU A 60 -39.85 0.65 -9.70
C GLU A 60 -39.36 0.38 -11.13
N THR A 61 -39.10 1.49 -11.84
CA THR A 61 -38.63 1.45 -13.22
C THR A 61 -37.24 2.02 -13.31
N GLY A 62 -36.35 1.26 -13.94
CA GLY A 62 -34.98 1.65 -14.18
C GLY A 62 -34.60 1.57 -15.65
N SER A 63 -33.30 1.79 -15.92
CA SER A 63 -32.74 1.62 -17.26
C SER A 63 -31.31 1.08 -17.18
N TYR A 64 -30.97 0.20 -18.09
CA TYR A 64 -29.63 -0.34 -18.18
C TYR A 64 -29.18 -0.39 -19.64
N GLN A 65 -28.07 0.25 -19.97
CA GLN A 65 -27.50 0.36 -21.31
C GLN A 65 -28.47 0.91 -22.37
N GLY A 66 -29.45 1.72 -21.95
CA GLY A 66 -30.44 2.33 -22.84
C GLY A 66 -31.81 1.59 -22.88
N ASP A 67 -31.88 0.36 -22.36
CA ASP A 67 -33.09 -0.41 -22.27
C ASP A 67 -33.78 -0.15 -20.91
N SER A 68 -35.09 0.15 -20.94
CA SER A 68 -35.87 0.32 -19.70
C SER A 68 -36.34 -1.03 -19.17
N PHE A 69 -36.42 -1.13 -17.85
CA PHE A 69 -36.95 -2.30 -17.15
C PHE A 69 -37.84 -1.90 -15.98
N GLN A 70 -38.66 -2.85 -15.52
CA GLN A 70 -39.45 -2.75 -14.30
C GLN A 70 -39.09 -3.88 -13.34
N ILE A 71 -39.04 -3.61 -12.02
CA ILE A 71 -38.90 -4.61 -10.98
C ILE A 71 -40.27 -5.25 -10.75
N VAL A 72 -40.37 -6.56 -10.98
CA VAL A 72 -41.69 -7.28 -11.00
C VAL A 72 -41.81 -8.31 -9.88
N GLY A 73 -40.72 -8.82 -9.35
CA GLY A 73 -40.70 -9.80 -8.29
C GLY A 73 -39.45 -9.70 -7.43
N ARG A 74 -39.49 -10.36 -6.27
CA ARG A 74 -38.38 -10.48 -5.33
C ARG A 74 -38.34 -11.88 -4.74
N VAL A 75 -37.14 -12.43 -4.70
CA VAL A 75 -36.83 -13.66 -3.95
C VAL A 75 -35.81 -13.28 -2.88
N GLN A 76 -36.13 -13.56 -1.63
CA GLN A 76 -35.19 -13.44 -0.55
C GLN A 76 -34.54 -14.80 -0.30
N VAL A 77 -33.25 -14.87 -0.43
CA VAL A 77 -32.45 -16.09 -0.38
C VAL A 77 -31.55 -16.08 0.85
N GLU A 78 -31.46 -17.21 1.51
CA GLU A 78 -30.61 -17.41 2.67
C GLU A 78 -29.51 -18.44 2.36
N HIS A 79 -28.30 -18.15 2.80
CA HIS A 79 -27.21 -19.11 2.90
C HIS A 79 -26.56 -19.03 4.29
N PRO A 80 -25.66 -19.94 4.68
CA PRO A 80 -25.13 -19.98 6.04
C PRO A 80 -24.49 -18.67 6.53
N ALA A 81 -23.88 -17.87 5.63
CA ALA A 81 -23.27 -16.61 6.01
C ALA A 81 -24.26 -15.43 6.06
N GLY A 82 -25.39 -15.46 5.37
CA GLY A 82 -26.31 -14.33 5.37
C GLY A 82 -27.54 -14.43 4.47
N LEU A 83 -28.18 -13.29 4.24
CA LEU A 83 -29.30 -13.11 3.34
C LEU A 83 -28.89 -12.24 2.16
N TRP A 84 -29.46 -12.55 0.98
CA TRP A 84 -29.43 -11.63 -0.17
C TRP A 84 -30.80 -11.57 -0.84
N ASP A 85 -31.00 -10.54 -1.66
CA ASP A 85 -32.20 -10.35 -2.41
C ASP A 85 -31.92 -10.52 -3.91
N GLU A 86 -32.79 -11.28 -4.57
CA GLU A 86 -32.83 -11.39 -6.03
C GLU A 86 -34.10 -10.74 -6.55
N TRP A 87 -33.94 -9.63 -7.26
CA TRP A 87 -35.02 -8.87 -7.82
C TRP A 87 -35.23 -9.26 -9.27
N ARG A 88 -36.43 -9.75 -9.59
CA ARG A 88 -36.78 -10.06 -10.98
C ARG A 88 -37.10 -8.77 -11.71
N ILE A 89 -36.46 -8.56 -12.85
CA ILE A 89 -36.68 -7.42 -13.73
C ILE A 89 -37.21 -7.87 -15.07
N ALA A 90 -38.14 -7.10 -15.61
CA ALA A 90 -38.71 -7.30 -16.95
C ALA A 90 -38.36 -6.08 -17.80
N PHE A 91 -37.64 -6.29 -18.90
CA PHE A 91 -37.31 -5.27 -19.87
C PHE A 91 -38.49 -4.97 -20.81
N SER A 92 -38.54 -3.75 -21.37
CA SER A 92 -39.61 -3.31 -22.24
C SER A 92 -39.69 -4.13 -23.56
N ASP A 93 -38.60 -4.80 -23.94
CA ASP A 93 -38.55 -5.71 -25.12
C ASP A 93 -38.97 -7.15 -24.79
N GLY A 94 -39.39 -7.43 -23.56
CA GLY A 94 -39.83 -8.75 -23.10
C GLY A 94 -38.73 -9.64 -22.55
N ARG A 95 -37.45 -9.24 -22.61
CA ARG A 95 -36.38 -9.95 -21.91
C ARG A 95 -36.58 -9.89 -20.39
N LEU A 96 -36.15 -10.93 -19.72
CA LEU A 96 -36.18 -11.03 -18.28
C LEU A 96 -34.73 -11.07 -17.74
N GLY A 97 -34.51 -10.50 -16.56
CA GLY A 97 -33.22 -10.52 -15.90
C GLY A 97 -33.37 -10.57 -14.38
N TRP A 98 -32.24 -10.65 -13.70
CA TRP A 98 -32.14 -10.60 -12.26
C TRP A 98 -31.27 -9.42 -11.83
N LEU A 99 -31.63 -8.79 -10.75
CA LEU A 99 -30.79 -7.84 -10.06
C LEU A 99 -30.52 -8.41 -8.67
N ALA A 100 -29.37 -9.10 -8.54
CA ALA A 100 -28.92 -9.66 -7.26
C ALA A 100 -28.35 -8.54 -6.38
N GLU A 101 -28.79 -8.45 -5.13
CA GLU A 101 -28.37 -7.44 -4.16
C GLU A 101 -27.93 -8.10 -2.86
N SER A 102 -26.67 -7.85 -2.47
CA SER A 102 -26.10 -8.31 -1.21
C SER A 102 -25.16 -7.26 -0.63
N LEU A 103 -25.34 -6.92 0.66
CA LEU A 103 -24.45 -6.03 1.42
C LEU A 103 -24.12 -4.70 0.70
N GLY A 104 -25.10 -4.14 -0.04
CA GLY A 104 -24.95 -2.89 -0.79
C GLY A 104 -24.33 -3.05 -2.18
N ARG A 105 -23.98 -4.27 -2.60
CA ARG A 105 -23.54 -4.57 -3.97
C ARG A 105 -24.70 -5.04 -4.80
N ARG A 106 -24.70 -4.68 -6.09
CA ARG A 106 -25.74 -5.06 -7.05
C ARG A 106 -25.11 -5.59 -8.31
N HIS A 107 -25.68 -6.68 -8.81
CA HIS A 107 -25.28 -7.30 -10.08
C HIS A 107 -26.52 -7.47 -10.94
N LEU A 108 -26.51 -6.88 -12.15
CA LEU A 108 -27.56 -7.14 -13.13
C LEU A 108 -27.14 -8.33 -13.96
N LEU A 109 -27.98 -9.37 -13.97
CA LEU A 109 -27.71 -10.69 -14.52
C LEU A 109 -28.79 -11.04 -15.56
N LEU A 110 -28.37 -11.66 -16.65
CA LEU A 110 -29.25 -12.18 -17.70
C LEU A 110 -29.01 -13.68 -17.86
N ASP A 111 -30.06 -14.41 -18.22
CA ASP A 111 -29.97 -15.82 -18.51
C ASP A 111 -29.05 -16.07 -19.70
N VAL A 112 -28.14 -17.02 -19.61
CA VAL A 112 -27.27 -17.47 -20.69
C VAL A 112 -27.21 -18.99 -20.72
N ASP A 113 -26.95 -19.54 -21.91
CA ASP A 113 -26.72 -20.98 -22.02
C ASP A 113 -25.49 -21.38 -21.18
N PRO A 114 -25.62 -22.27 -20.20
CA PRO A 114 -24.50 -22.71 -19.38
C PRO A 114 -23.39 -23.37 -20.20
N GLY A 115 -23.74 -24.06 -21.31
CA GLY A 115 -22.78 -24.81 -22.11
C GLY A 115 -22.09 -25.91 -21.31
N ASP A 116 -20.80 -26.15 -21.58
CA ASP A 116 -19.99 -27.14 -20.86
C ASP A 116 -19.28 -26.48 -19.67
N LEU A 117 -19.86 -26.62 -18.48
CA LEU A 117 -19.33 -26.11 -17.21
C LEU A 117 -18.88 -27.27 -16.31
N PRO A 118 -17.93 -27.02 -15.39
CA PRO A 118 -17.50 -28.02 -14.42
C PRO A 118 -18.67 -28.42 -13.50
N ALA A 119 -18.57 -29.61 -12.93
CA ALA A 119 -19.49 -30.06 -11.89
C ALA A 119 -19.37 -29.17 -10.62
N PHE A 120 -20.42 -29.09 -9.80
CA PHE A 120 -20.41 -28.31 -8.56
C PHE A 120 -19.22 -28.64 -7.66
N SER A 121 -18.91 -29.91 -7.45
CA SER A 121 -17.78 -30.39 -6.64
C SER A 121 -16.40 -29.98 -7.19
N GLN A 122 -16.33 -29.49 -8.43
CA GLN A 122 -15.11 -28.99 -9.04
C GLN A 122 -14.97 -27.46 -8.93
N CYS A 123 -16.03 -26.75 -8.51
CA CYS A 123 -15.99 -25.32 -8.29
C CYS A 123 -15.29 -25.01 -6.96
N ARG A 124 -14.05 -24.50 -7.01
CA ARG A 124 -13.27 -24.17 -5.83
C ARG A 124 -12.98 -22.68 -5.77
N PRO A 125 -13.26 -22.03 -4.64
CA PRO A 125 -12.95 -20.61 -4.45
C PRO A 125 -11.48 -20.28 -4.74
N GLY A 126 -11.26 -19.19 -5.47
CA GLY A 126 -9.92 -18.75 -5.92
C GLY A 126 -9.42 -19.44 -7.19
N GLU A 127 -10.06 -20.50 -7.66
CA GLU A 127 -9.69 -21.16 -8.91
C GLU A 127 -10.45 -20.56 -10.12
N ARG A 128 -9.82 -20.60 -11.30
CA ARG A 128 -10.44 -20.14 -12.55
C ARG A 128 -11.07 -21.30 -13.29
N ILE A 129 -12.33 -21.16 -13.62
CA ILE A 129 -13.00 -22.11 -14.50
C ILE A 129 -12.74 -21.75 -15.97
N ARG A 130 -12.54 -22.77 -16.80
CA ARG A 130 -12.40 -22.63 -18.24
C ARG A 130 -13.78 -22.57 -18.89
N GLY A 131 -14.05 -21.53 -19.63
CA GLY A 131 -15.30 -21.31 -20.35
C GLY A 131 -15.14 -20.17 -21.36
N ARG A 132 -16.25 -19.56 -21.78
CA ARG A 132 -16.26 -18.41 -22.73
C ARG A 132 -15.44 -17.21 -22.24
N SER A 133 -15.22 -17.10 -20.92
CA SER A 133 -14.30 -16.15 -20.27
C SER A 133 -13.74 -16.83 -19.05
N ALA A 134 -12.42 -16.78 -18.83
CA ALA A 134 -11.80 -17.31 -17.63
C ALA A 134 -12.29 -16.52 -16.41
N MET A 135 -13.30 -17.04 -15.71
CA MET A 135 -13.87 -16.45 -14.49
C MET A 135 -13.32 -17.17 -13.25
N MET A 136 -13.15 -16.44 -12.17
CA MET A 136 -12.70 -16.98 -10.88
C MET A 136 -13.93 -17.31 -10.03
N VAL A 137 -13.95 -18.49 -9.45
CA VAL A 137 -14.93 -18.87 -8.43
C VAL A 137 -14.66 -18.04 -7.18
N ILE A 138 -15.66 -17.30 -6.71
CA ILE A 138 -15.55 -16.45 -5.52
C ILE A 138 -16.41 -16.92 -4.35
N ASP A 139 -17.48 -17.66 -4.63
CA ASP A 139 -18.34 -18.23 -3.60
C ASP A 139 -18.98 -19.52 -4.10
N VAL A 140 -19.15 -20.50 -3.21
CA VAL A 140 -19.88 -21.73 -3.46
C VAL A 140 -20.69 -22.10 -2.23
N GLY A 141 -21.93 -22.54 -2.45
CA GLY A 141 -22.76 -22.90 -1.30
C GLY A 141 -24.11 -23.48 -1.69
N VAL A 142 -24.96 -23.57 -0.67
CA VAL A 142 -26.35 -23.97 -0.80
C VAL A 142 -27.22 -22.75 -0.48
N ALA A 143 -28.02 -22.36 -1.43
CA ALA A 143 -29.01 -21.30 -1.31
C ALA A 143 -30.35 -21.86 -0.91
N THR A 144 -31.13 -21.16 -0.07
CA THR A 144 -32.48 -21.55 0.36
C THR A 144 -33.43 -20.40 0.13
N VAL A 145 -34.56 -20.65 -0.55
CA VAL A 145 -35.63 -19.66 -0.68
C VAL A 145 -36.23 -19.41 0.71
N LYS A 146 -36.13 -18.18 1.20
CA LYS A 146 -36.74 -17.77 2.49
C LYS A 146 -38.15 -17.30 2.30
N THR A 147 -38.37 -16.39 1.37
CA THR A 147 -39.68 -15.82 1.07
C THR A 147 -39.67 -15.17 -0.32
N LEU A 148 -40.85 -14.85 -0.82
CA LEU A 148 -41.11 -14.37 -2.17
C LEU A 148 -42.05 -13.16 -2.16
N GLU A 149 -41.97 -12.30 -3.17
CA GLU A 149 -42.90 -11.20 -3.38
C GLU A 149 -43.06 -10.91 -4.90
N GLY A 150 -44.25 -10.44 -5.29
CA GLY A 150 -44.51 -10.05 -6.69
C GLY A 150 -44.69 -11.21 -7.66
N GLU A 151 -44.21 -11.07 -8.88
CA GLU A 151 -44.32 -12.02 -9.99
C GLU A 151 -42.98 -12.67 -10.32
N LEU A 152 -42.99 -14.00 -10.46
CA LEU A 152 -41.79 -14.75 -10.80
C LEU A 152 -42.06 -15.76 -11.92
N PRO A 153 -41.12 -16.00 -12.86
CA PRO A 153 -41.31 -16.92 -13.99
C PRO A 153 -40.96 -18.37 -13.66
N GLN A 154 -40.56 -18.66 -12.44
CA GLN A 154 -40.16 -19.98 -11.97
C GLN A 154 -41.08 -20.43 -10.84
N ASP A 155 -41.36 -21.73 -10.74
CA ASP A 155 -42.10 -22.31 -9.60
C ASP A 155 -41.13 -22.46 -8.41
N LEU A 156 -40.88 -21.34 -7.75
CA LEU A 156 -40.06 -21.28 -6.53
C LEU A 156 -40.91 -21.36 -5.29
N ARG A 157 -40.49 -22.12 -4.29
CA ARG A 157 -41.22 -22.30 -3.03
C ARG A 157 -40.32 -22.01 -1.82
N PRO A 158 -40.89 -21.40 -0.75
CA PRO A 158 -40.15 -21.26 0.50
C PRO A 158 -39.63 -22.60 1.00
N GLY A 159 -38.33 -22.64 1.39
CA GLY A 159 -37.62 -23.84 1.81
C GLY A 159 -36.97 -24.64 0.69
N GLU A 160 -37.19 -24.28 -0.58
CA GLU A 160 -36.48 -24.89 -1.71
C GLU A 160 -35.01 -24.52 -1.62
N THR A 161 -34.14 -25.49 -1.96
CA THR A 161 -32.67 -25.33 -1.91
C THR A 161 -32.01 -25.69 -3.23
N TRP A 162 -30.90 -25.00 -3.54
CA TRP A 162 -30.05 -25.36 -4.67
C TRP A 162 -28.58 -25.07 -4.39
N ASN A 163 -27.71 -25.84 -5.02
CA ASN A 163 -26.27 -25.59 -5.06
C ASN A 163 -25.96 -24.46 -6.03
N TYR A 164 -25.09 -23.54 -5.65
CA TYR A 164 -24.67 -22.45 -6.53
C TYR A 164 -23.17 -22.22 -6.50
N ALA A 165 -22.65 -21.57 -7.54
CA ALA A 165 -21.31 -21.01 -7.59
C ALA A 165 -21.34 -19.61 -8.19
N ASP A 166 -20.80 -18.65 -7.46
CA ASP A 166 -20.61 -17.27 -7.92
C ASP A 166 -19.22 -17.08 -8.49
N LEU A 167 -19.16 -16.38 -9.61
CA LEU A 167 -17.95 -16.20 -10.41
C LEU A 167 -17.68 -14.72 -10.65
N ALA A 168 -16.43 -14.31 -10.52
CA ALA A 168 -15.96 -12.98 -10.90
C ALA A 168 -15.10 -13.04 -12.17
N GLY A 169 -15.44 -12.24 -13.16
CA GLY A 169 -14.69 -12.08 -14.40
C GLY A 169 -14.14 -10.68 -14.58
N PRO A 170 -13.30 -10.46 -15.60
CA PRO A 170 -12.65 -9.17 -15.82
C PRO A 170 -13.67 -8.03 -16.09
N LYS A 171 -13.26 -6.79 -15.74
CA LYS A 171 -14.04 -5.56 -15.94
C LYS A 171 -15.39 -5.56 -15.24
N GLY A 172 -15.46 -6.10 -14.03
CA GLY A 172 -16.68 -6.15 -13.23
C GLY A 172 -17.69 -7.19 -13.72
N ALA A 173 -17.30 -8.14 -14.58
CA ALA A 173 -18.16 -9.25 -14.98
C ALA A 173 -18.43 -10.15 -13.76
N PHE A 174 -19.67 -10.61 -13.65
CA PHE A 174 -20.13 -11.49 -12.59
C PHE A 174 -21.05 -12.55 -13.18
N ALA A 175 -21.00 -13.76 -12.66
CA ALA A 175 -21.94 -14.80 -13.02
C ALA A 175 -22.31 -15.66 -11.82
N THR A 176 -23.53 -16.21 -11.84
CA THR A 176 -23.98 -17.24 -10.93
C THR A 176 -24.35 -18.48 -11.72
N ILE A 177 -23.85 -19.63 -11.29
CA ILE A 177 -24.25 -20.94 -11.81
C ILE A 177 -25.20 -21.57 -10.80
N ASP A 178 -26.36 -21.99 -11.26
CA ASP A 178 -27.32 -22.79 -10.51
C ASP A 178 -27.17 -24.26 -10.92
N PHE A 179 -26.91 -25.13 -9.94
CA PHE A 179 -26.75 -26.59 -10.13
C PHE A 179 -28.02 -27.37 -9.70
N GLY A 180 -29.04 -26.68 -9.20
CA GLY A 180 -30.16 -27.36 -8.56
C GLY A 180 -29.70 -28.15 -7.32
N ASP A 181 -30.24 -29.35 -7.15
CA ASP A 181 -29.83 -30.32 -6.13
C ASP A 181 -28.70 -31.29 -6.60
N GLY A 182 -28.16 -31.06 -7.80
CA GLY A 182 -27.21 -31.94 -8.47
C GLY A 182 -25.81 -31.36 -8.64
N GLU A 183 -25.05 -32.04 -9.49
CA GLU A 183 -23.66 -31.69 -9.85
C GLU A 183 -23.56 -30.92 -11.18
N ALA A 184 -24.47 -31.17 -12.12
CA ALA A 184 -24.45 -30.52 -13.42
C ALA A 184 -25.13 -29.14 -13.38
N ALA A 185 -24.55 -28.15 -14.08
CA ALA A 185 -25.14 -26.84 -14.21
C ALA A 185 -26.55 -26.90 -14.83
N ARG A 186 -27.54 -26.36 -14.12
CA ARG A 186 -28.94 -26.25 -14.53
C ARG A 186 -29.21 -24.95 -15.28
N ALA A 187 -28.63 -23.85 -14.76
CA ALA A 187 -28.74 -22.54 -15.35
C ALA A 187 -27.47 -21.71 -15.07
N MET A 188 -27.24 -20.71 -15.90
CA MET A 188 -26.18 -19.72 -15.68
C MET A 188 -26.74 -18.32 -15.92
N TYR A 189 -26.43 -17.44 -15.02
CA TYR A 189 -26.76 -16.01 -15.09
C TYR A 189 -25.48 -15.22 -15.22
N LEU A 190 -25.37 -14.40 -16.26
CA LEU A 190 -24.16 -13.62 -16.55
C LEU A 190 -24.51 -12.14 -16.63
N GLY A 191 -23.66 -11.33 -16.04
CA GLY A 191 -23.84 -9.88 -16.06
C GLY A 191 -22.69 -9.10 -15.47
N ARG A 192 -23.01 -8.02 -14.77
CA ARG A 192 -22.02 -7.11 -14.19
C ARG A 192 -22.53 -6.43 -12.93
N ALA A 193 -21.59 -5.99 -12.12
CA ALA A 193 -21.87 -5.04 -11.06
C ALA A 193 -22.42 -3.73 -11.65
N ALA A 194 -23.46 -3.18 -10.98
CA ALA A 194 -24.11 -1.95 -11.39
C ALA A 194 -24.45 -1.06 -10.18
N THR A 195 -24.20 0.24 -10.30
CA THR A 195 -24.64 1.22 -9.28
C THR A 195 -26.10 1.63 -9.54
N LEU A 196 -26.72 2.23 -8.52
CA LEU A 196 -28.10 2.76 -8.70
C LEU A 196 -28.18 3.80 -9.82
N GLU A 197 -27.15 4.61 -10.01
CA GLU A 197 -27.06 5.59 -11.11
C GLU A 197 -27.02 4.90 -12.47
N GLN A 198 -26.21 3.83 -12.61
CA GLN A 198 -26.11 3.05 -13.84
C GLN A 198 -27.41 2.30 -14.18
N LEU A 199 -28.21 2.00 -13.14
CA LEU A 199 -29.53 1.38 -13.28
C LEU A 199 -30.67 2.40 -13.49
N GLY A 200 -30.37 3.71 -13.58
CA GLY A 200 -31.40 4.74 -13.67
C GLY A 200 -32.19 4.95 -12.37
N LEU A 201 -31.75 4.31 -11.29
CA LEU A 201 -32.40 4.30 -9.95
C LEU A 201 -31.71 5.24 -8.93
N GLY A 202 -30.85 6.16 -9.38
CA GLY A 202 -30.09 7.06 -8.51
C GLY A 202 -30.95 7.98 -7.63
N HIS A 203 -32.23 8.19 -7.94
CA HIS A 203 -33.18 8.93 -7.12
C HIS A 203 -33.44 8.22 -5.78
N LEU A 204 -33.52 6.89 -5.76
CA LEU A 204 -33.73 6.09 -4.55
C LEU A 204 -32.61 6.28 -3.53
N GLY A 205 -31.36 6.38 -3.98
CA GLY A 205 -30.22 6.66 -3.11
C GLY A 205 -30.27 8.05 -2.47
N ARG A 206 -30.86 9.04 -3.14
CA ARG A 206 -31.03 10.40 -2.60
C ARG A 206 -32.15 10.46 -1.56
N GLU A 207 -33.21 9.74 -1.78
CA GLU A 207 -34.36 9.68 -0.85
C GLU A 207 -34.03 8.90 0.42
N ALA A 208 -33.26 7.81 0.31
CA ALA A 208 -32.86 6.99 1.44
C ALA A 208 -31.91 7.68 2.43
N GLY A 209 -31.18 8.72 1.99
CA GLY A 209 -30.40 9.56 2.89
C GLY A 209 -31.21 10.15 4.05
N PHE A 210 -32.55 10.09 3.99
CA PHE A 210 -33.49 10.55 5.01
C PHE A 210 -34.17 9.41 5.79
N ALA A 211 -34.15 8.17 5.32
CA ALA A 211 -34.68 7.03 6.03
C ALA A 211 -33.68 6.51 7.07
N LYS A 212 -33.73 7.03 8.30
CA LYS A 212 -32.99 6.44 9.43
C LYS A 212 -33.54 5.03 9.66
N ALA A 213 -32.76 3.99 9.42
CA ALA A 213 -33.01 2.68 10.03
C ALA A 213 -33.18 2.93 11.54
N ALA A 214 -34.34 2.63 12.07
CA ALA A 214 -34.62 2.86 13.49
C ALA A 214 -33.74 1.89 14.29
N ALA A 215 -32.72 2.41 14.96
CA ALA A 215 -31.90 1.62 15.86
C ALA A 215 -32.80 0.95 16.92
N LYS A 216 -32.62 -0.36 17.13
CA LYS A 216 -33.42 -1.12 18.07
C LYS A 216 -32.64 -1.38 19.35
N ALA A 217 -33.27 -1.07 20.49
CA ALA A 217 -32.68 -1.34 21.80
C ALA A 217 -33.04 -2.76 22.25
N LEU A 218 -32.05 -3.50 22.74
CA LEU A 218 -32.14 -4.88 23.22
C LEU A 218 -31.37 -5.02 24.54
N GLN A 219 -31.54 -6.16 25.20
CA GLN A 219 -30.72 -6.55 26.34
C GLN A 219 -29.97 -7.84 26.05
N CYS A 220 -28.72 -7.88 26.44
CA CYS A 220 -27.94 -9.11 26.36
C CYS A 220 -28.56 -10.18 27.29
N PRO A 221 -28.88 -11.38 26.80
CA PRO A 221 -29.49 -12.42 27.64
C PRO A 221 -28.56 -12.91 28.75
N GLU A 222 -27.23 -12.78 28.58
CA GLU A 222 -26.24 -13.25 29.55
C GLU A 222 -25.97 -12.24 30.67
N CYS A 223 -25.64 -10.97 30.31
CA CYS A 223 -25.26 -9.96 31.30
C CYS A 223 -26.29 -8.84 31.52
N ARG A 224 -27.41 -8.85 30.77
CA ARG A 224 -28.47 -7.84 30.75
C ARG A 224 -28.01 -6.43 30.35
N GLY A 225 -26.79 -6.30 29.84
CA GLY A 225 -26.27 -5.04 29.30
C GLY A 225 -27.13 -4.55 28.13
N ALA A 226 -27.32 -3.23 28.03
CA ALA A 226 -28.11 -2.63 26.96
C ALA A 226 -27.35 -2.71 25.63
N LEU A 227 -27.97 -3.27 24.61
CA LEU A 227 -27.47 -3.38 23.25
C LEU A 227 -28.25 -2.44 22.34
N THR A 228 -27.55 -1.80 21.42
CA THR A 228 -28.20 -0.98 20.39
C THR A 228 -27.83 -1.57 19.03
N LEU A 229 -28.81 -2.17 18.36
CA LEU A 229 -28.67 -2.61 16.97
C LEU A 229 -28.92 -1.43 16.03
N ARG A 230 -27.95 -1.11 15.20
CA ARG A 230 -28.03 -0.06 14.18
C ARG A 230 -28.53 -0.57 12.85
N LEU A 231 -28.28 -1.85 12.60
CA LEU A 231 -28.73 -2.58 11.41
C LEU A 231 -29.49 -3.85 11.83
N PRO A 232 -30.64 -3.70 12.53
CA PRO A 232 -31.39 -4.83 13.11
C PRO A 232 -31.75 -5.90 12.06
N ASP A 233 -32.04 -5.46 10.85
CA ASP A 233 -32.51 -6.32 9.77
C ASP A 233 -31.35 -6.99 8.97
N LEU A 234 -30.11 -6.52 9.14
CA LEU A 234 -28.92 -7.11 8.51
C LEU A 234 -28.01 -7.89 9.45
N SER A 235 -28.04 -7.54 10.73
CA SER A 235 -27.09 -8.12 11.69
C SER A 235 -27.42 -9.60 11.94
N LYS A 236 -26.49 -10.49 11.57
CA LYS A 236 -26.56 -11.93 11.86
C LYS A 236 -25.89 -12.29 13.17
N ARG A 237 -24.89 -11.51 13.57
CA ARG A 237 -24.17 -11.66 14.85
C ARG A 237 -24.06 -10.33 15.56
N VAL A 238 -24.18 -10.39 16.88
CA VAL A 238 -23.96 -9.24 17.76
C VAL A 238 -23.06 -9.68 18.91
N ALA A 239 -21.88 -9.11 19.01
CA ALA A 239 -21.00 -9.34 20.15
C ALA A 239 -21.25 -8.27 21.22
N CYS A 240 -21.60 -8.70 22.41
CA CYS A 240 -21.92 -7.81 23.51
C CYS A 240 -20.69 -7.00 23.96
N PRO A 241 -20.75 -5.66 23.99
CA PRO A 241 -19.62 -4.83 24.39
C PRO A 241 -19.28 -4.92 25.89
N TYR A 242 -20.15 -5.53 26.69
CA TYR A 242 -19.97 -5.63 28.15
C TYR A 242 -19.37 -6.97 28.58
N CYS A 243 -19.85 -8.08 28.02
CA CYS A 243 -19.43 -9.42 28.41
C CYS A 243 -18.76 -10.20 27.26
N GLY A 244 -18.74 -9.67 26.04
CA GLY A 244 -18.15 -10.33 24.88
C GLY A 244 -18.93 -11.52 24.33
N THR A 245 -20.08 -11.89 24.94
CA THR A 245 -20.91 -13.00 24.43
C THR A 245 -21.34 -12.69 23.00
N LEU A 246 -21.15 -13.65 22.09
CA LEU A 246 -21.61 -13.58 20.72
C LEU A 246 -23.04 -14.09 20.64
N LEU A 247 -23.92 -13.28 20.11
CA LEU A 247 -25.33 -13.54 19.99
C LEU A 247 -25.69 -13.79 18.52
N ALA A 248 -26.47 -14.82 18.26
CA ALA A 248 -27.14 -15.01 16.98
C ALA A 248 -28.43 -14.19 16.92
N VAL A 249 -28.67 -13.50 15.82
CA VAL A 249 -29.90 -12.75 15.56
C VAL A 249 -30.69 -13.48 14.49
N GLU A 250 -31.84 -14.03 14.86
CA GLU A 250 -32.74 -14.73 13.93
C GLU A 250 -34.03 -13.93 13.71
N GLY A 251 -34.34 -13.69 12.43
CA GLY A 251 -35.56 -12.99 12.01
C GLY A 251 -35.65 -11.55 12.51
N SER A 252 -36.89 -11.02 12.55
CA SER A 252 -37.18 -9.67 13.04
C SER A 252 -37.10 -9.55 14.57
N LEU A 253 -35.99 -10.00 15.19
CA LEU A 253 -35.68 -9.83 16.62
C LEU A 253 -36.50 -10.64 17.63
N GLN A 254 -37.06 -11.77 17.26
CA GLN A 254 -37.80 -12.60 18.21
C GLN A 254 -36.94 -13.65 18.93
N ALA A 255 -35.76 -14.00 18.40
CA ALA A 255 -34.86 -14.92 19.08
C ALA A 255 -33.42 -14.35 19.03
N ILE A 256 -32.88 -14.01 20.21
CA ILE A 256 -31.47 -13.73 20.41
C ILE A 256 -30.94 -14.83 21.30
N GLU A 257 -30.15 -15.73 20.73
CA GLU A 257 -29.55 -16.83 21.48
C GLU A 257 -28.05 -16.61 21.61
N ALA A 258 -27.47 -17.05 22.73
CA ALA A 258 -26.05 -17.04 22.94
C ALA A 258 -25.39 -18.10 22.04
N ALA A 259 -24.74 -17.66 20.96
CA ALA A 259 -24.01 -18.56 20.05
C ALA A 259 -22.66 -18.98 20.64
N ASP A 260 -21.98 -18.08 21.38
CA ASP A 260 -20.74 -18.37 22.08
C ASP A 260 -20.60 -17.46 23.31
N LYS A 261 -20.41 -18.06 24.49
CA LYS A 261 -20.28 -17.35 25.76
C LYS A 261 -18.83 -16.94 26.02
N GLN A 262 -18.63 -15.65 26.23
CA GLN A 262 -17.36 -15.08 26.66
C GLN A 262 -17.57 -14.32 27.98
N ASN A 263 -16.56 -14.37 28.84
CA ASN A 263 -16.63 -13.68 30.13
C ASN A 263 -15.92 -12.30 30.12
N LYS A 264 -15.18 -11.96 29.06
CA LYS A 264 -14.45 -10.69 28.94
C LYS A 264 -13.99 -10.47 27.50
N LEU A 265 -13.98 -9.21 27.03
CA LEU A 265 -13.31 -8.81 25.79
C LEU A 265 -11.79 -8.90 25.95
N SER A 266 -11.09 -9.38 24.93
CA SER A 266 -9.62 -9.46 24.90
C SER A 266 -8.96 -8.11 24.59
N PHE A 267 -9.69 -7.18 23.97
CA PHE A 267 -9.16 -5.89 23.54
C PHE A 267 -10.15 -4.75 23.83
N GLU A 268 -9.62 -3.53 23.93
CA GLU A 268 -10.41 -2.30 24.00
C GLU A 268 -10.38 -1.62 22.63
N PRO A 269 -11.54 -1.44 21.97
CA PRO A 269 -11.59 -0.75 20.69
C PRO A 269 -11.20 0.73 20.82
N ALA A 270 -10.37 1.24 19.89
CA ALA A 270 -10.01 2.66 19.84
C ALA A 270 -11.22 3.57 19.57
N PHE A 271 -12.26 3.03 18.94
CA PHE A 271 -13.48 3.76 18.62
C PHE A 271 -14.69 3.09 19.24
N LYS A 272 -15.58 3.92 19.79
CA LYS A 272 -16.88 3.45 20.32
C LYS A 272 -17.79 3.01 19.19
N LEU A 273 -18.62 1.98 19.44
CA LEU A 273 -19.67 1.57 18.53
C LEU A 273 -20.62 2.73 18.26
N GLY A 274 -20.92 2.99 16.99
CA GLY A 274 -21.72 4.13 16.54
C GLY A 274 -20.92 5.43 16.37
N ALA A 275 -19.62 5.44 16.64
CA ALA A 275 -18.76 6.58 16.30
C ALA A 275 -18.81 6.84 14.79
N LYS A 276 -18.74 8.10 14.42
CA LYS A 276 -18.79 8.54 13.02
C LYS A 276 -17.41 8.99 12.57
N ALA A 277 -17.00 8.54 11.38
CA ALA A 277 -15.77 8.94 10.72
C ALA A 277 -16.07 9.55 9.35
N ARG A 278 -15.43 10.67 9.01
CA ARG A 278 -15.51 11.25 7.67
C ARG A 278 -14.29 10.84 6.85
N LEU A 279 -14.42 9.76 6.08
CA LEU A 279 -13.37 9.23 5.21
C LEU A 279 -13.76 9.44 3.74
N ASP A 280 -12.84 9.93 2.93
CA ASP A 280 -13.03 10.20 1.49
C ASP A 280 -14.30 11.04 1.20
N GLY A 281 -14.60 12.01 2.09
CA GLY A 281 -15.79 12.90 1.96
C GLY A 281 -17.11 12.28 2.41
N VAL A 282 -17.13 11.01 2.81
CA VAL A 282 -18.29 10.22 3.21
C VAL A 282 -18.29 10.00 4.72
N THR A 283 -19.48 10.04 5.33
CA THR A 283 -19.62 9.77 6.77
C THR A 283 -19.96 8.30 7.00
N TRP A 284 -19.04 7.60 7.61
CA TRP A 284 -19.12 6.18 7.98
C TRP A 284 -19.46 6.03 9.46
N VAL A 285 -20.15 4.96 9.81
CA VAL A 285 -20.50 4.62 11.19
C VAL A 285 -19.83 3.31 11.60
N VAL A 286 -19.15 3.29 12.75
CA VAL A 286 -18.55 2.07 13.31
C VAL A 286 -19.67 1.14 13.81
N LEU A 287 -19.81 -0.02 13.21
CA LEU A 287 -20.77 -1.05 13.60
C LEU A 287 -20.20 -2.07 14.56
N GLY A 288 -19.00 -2.56 14.24
CA GLY A 288 -18.33 -3.58 15.01
C GLY A 288 -16.81 -3.43 14.93
N ALA A 289 -16.15 -4.18 15.77
CA ALA A 289 -14.71 -4.35 15.71
C ALA A 289 -14.34 -5.80 16.06
N MET A 290 -13.25 -6.28 15.48
CA MET A 290 -12.70 -7.58 15.81
C MET A 290 -11.20 -7.48 16.02
N GLU A 291 -10.68 -8.35 16.87
CA GLU A 291 -9.26 -8.64 16.99
C GLU A 291 -8.98 -9.94 16.27
N ARG A 292 -8.05 -9.91 15.35
CA ARG A 292 -7.57 -11.07 14.63
C ARG A 292 -6.09 -11.30 14.94
N SER A 293 -5.65 -12.52 14.79
CA SER A 293 -4.25 -12.89 14.97
C SER A 293 -3.78 -13.92 13.96
N SER A 294 -2.47 -13.96 13.80
CA SER A 294 -1.76 -14.95 13.00
C SER A 294 -0.55 -15.46 13.78
N GLY A 295 -0.14 -16.70 13.53
CA GLY A 295 1.03 -17.33 14.14
C GLY A 295 0.73 -18.60 14.92
N PRO A 296 1.71 -19.51 15.02
CA PRO A 296 1.52 -20.88 15.53
C PRO A 296 1.39 -20.98 17.05
N SER A 297 1.70 -19.93 17.81
CA SER A 297 1.65 -19.97 19.28
C SER A 297 1.37 -18.61 19.88
N ASP A 298 0.96 -18.57 21.15
CA ASP A 298 0.69 -17.30 21.87
C ASP A 298 1.95 -16.41 22.01
N TYR A 299 3.15 -17.01 21.99
CA TYR A 299 4.42 -16.26 22.07
C TYR A 299 4.87 -15.66 20.74
N THR A 300 4.40 -16.18 19.61
CA THR A 300 4.71 -15.70 18.26
C THR A 300 3.49 -15.12 17.56
N ARG A 301 2.40 -14.94 18.32
CA ARG A 301 1.13 -14.43 17.79
C ARG A 301 1.28 -12.96 17.48
N TYR A 302 1.02 -12.62 16.24
CA TYR A 302 0.87 -11.28 15.73
C TYR A 302 -0.63 -10.94 15.69
N SER A 303 -1.05 -9.82 16.24
CA SER A 303 -2.47 -9.44 16.28
C SER A 303 -2.69 -8.04 15.74
N TRP A 304 -3.85 -7.84 15.13
CA TRP A 304 -4.33 -6.56 14.60
C TRP A 304 -5.82 -6.40 14.89
N ARG A 305 -6.35 -5.21 14.65
CA ARG A 305 -7.75 -4.87 14.87
C ARG A 305 -8.41 -4.37 13.62
N GLU A 306 -9.62 -4.82 13.37
CA GLU A 306 -10.43 -4.46 12.21
C GLU A 306 -11.72 -3.82 12.68
N TYR A 307 -12.04 -2.62 12.20
CA TYR A 307 -13.26 -1.88 12.49
C TYR A 307 -14.16 -1.93 11.28
N LEU A 308 -15.35 -2.51 11.43
CA LEU A 308 -16.38 -2.55 10.40
C LEU A 308 -17.11 -1.22 10.35
N LEU A 309 -17.00 -0.54 9.24
CA LEU A 309 -17.66 0.73 8.95
C LEU A 309 -18.80 0.51 7.98
N HIS A 310 -19.90 1.24 8.17
CA HIS A 310 -21.06 1.17 7.30
C HIS A 310 -21.55 2.55 6.85
N GLU A 311 -22.01 2.61 5.62
CA GLU A 311 -22.74 3.71 5.01
C GLU A 311 -23.91 3.12 4.18
N PRO A 312 -25.15 3.63 4.33
CA PRO A 312 -26.35 2.99 3.77
C PRO A 312 -26.34 2.74 2.25
N ILE A 313 -25.69 3.61 1.47
CA ILE A 313 -25.67 3.51 0.01
C ILE A 313 -24.44 2.74 -0.47
N ARG A 314 -23.29 2.91 0.21
CA ARG A 314 -22.00 2.35 -0.16
C ARG A 314 -21.72 0.98 0.48
N GLY A 315 -22.50 0.60 1.47
CA GLY A 315 -22.36 -0.67 2.17
C GLY A 315 -21.26 -0.63 3.22
N PHE A 316 -20.33 -1.58 3.16
CA PHE A 316 -19.35 -1.83 4.20
C PHE A 316 -17.93 -1.54 3.74
N ARG A 317 -17.10 -1.11 4.70
CA ARG A 317 -15.67 -0.84 4.54
C ARG A 317 -14.97 -1.22 5.83
N TRP A 318 -13.70 -1.59 5.75
CA TRP A 318 -12.88 -1.82 6.92
C TRP A 318 -11.87 -0.70 7.16
N LEU A 319 -11.65 -0.43 8.44
CA LEU A 319 -10.49 0.34 8.90
C LEU A 319 -9.66 -0.60 9.78
N VAL A 320 -8.47 -0.94 9.32
CA VAL A 320 -7.57 -1.89 9.98
C VAL A 320 -6.50 -1.12 10.74
N GLU A 321 -6.29 -1.50 12.01
CA GLU A 321 -5.23 -1.00 12.88
C GLU A 321 -4.23 -2.12 13.14
N ASP A 322 -2.99 -1.84 12.86
CA ASP A 322 -1.86 -2.72 13.11
C ASP A 322 -0.71 -1.94 13.74
N ARG A 323 -0.45 -2.17 15.05
CA ARG A 323 0.64 -1.50 15.81
C ARG A 323 0.70 0.01 15.59
N GLY A 324 -0.46 0.66 15.62
CA GLY A 324 -0.61 2.11 15.41
C GLY A 324 -0.52 2.58 13.96
N HIS A 325 -0.40 1.67 13.01
CA HIS A 325 -0.55 1.93 11.58
C HIS A 325 -1.99 1.67 11.16
N TRP A 326 -2.46 2.43 10.17
CA TRP A 326 -3.85 2.38 9.74
C TRP A 326 -3.97 2.16 8.24
N THR A 327 -4.94 1.33 7.87
CA THR A 327 -5.26 1.01 6.48
C THR A 327 -6.77 1.05 6.28
N VAL A 328 -7.24 1.81 5.32
CA VAL A 328 -8.64 1.77 4.85
C VAL A 328 -8.72 0.68 3.80
N VAL A 329 -9.61 -0.28 4.00
CA VAL A 329 -9.71 -1.48 3.16
C VAL A 329 -11.10 -1.55 2.54
N ASP A 330 -11.14 -1.63 1.23
CA ASP A 330 -12.33 -1.82 0.42
C ASP A 330 -12.30 -3.20 -0.24
N ASN A 331 -13.46 -3.79 -0.43
CA ASN A 331 -13.58 -4.98 -1.25
C ASN A 331 -13.17 -4.68 -2.70
N ALA A 332 -12.40 -5.56 -3.28
CA ALA A 332 -11.97 -5.49 -4.67
C ALA A 332 -12.62 -6.58 -5.52
N HIS A 333 -12.81 -6.31 -6.80
CA HIS A 333 -13.41 -7.29 -7.70
C HIS A 333 -12.37 -8.34 -8.13
N ALA A 334 -12.53 -9.57 -7.66
CA ALA A 334 -11.55 -10.65 -7.85
C ALA A 334 -11.32 -11.00 -9.33
N GLY A 335 -12.31 -10.75 -10.21
CA GLY A 335 -12.18 -10.97 -11.64
C GLY A 335 -11.15 -10.07 -12.34
N ASP A 336 -10.82 -8.92 -11.77
CA ASP A 336 -9.82 -7.99 -12.28
C ASP A 336 -8.39 -8.32 -11.81
N LEU A 337 -8.23 -9.36 -10.99
CA LEU A 337 -6.94 -9.84 -10.51
C LEU A 337 -6.21 -10.62 -11.61
N GLU A 338 -5.03 -10.14 -12.01
CA GLU A 338 -4.13 -10.90 -12.87
C GLU A 338 -3.20 -11.76 -12.01
N MET A 339 -3.36 -13.07 -12.13
CA MET A 339 -2.59 -14.07 -11.38
C MET A 339 -1.19 -14.27 -11.99
N GLY A 340 -0.16 -14.45 -11.15
CA GLY A 340 1.21 -14.70 -11.56
C GLY A 340 2.13 -14.77 -10.33
N THR A 341 3.45 -14.79 -10.52
CA THR A 341 4.43 -14.68 -9.42
C THR A 341 4.30 -13.35 -8.67
N LYS A 342 3.80 -12.33 -9.36
CA LYS A 342 3.32 -11.06 -8.81
C LYS A 342 1.85 -10.92 -9.14
N ARG A 343 1.11 -10.19 -8.32
CA ARG A 343 -0.28 -9.86 -8.60
C ARG A 343 -0.34 -8.51 -9.33
N ARG A 344 -1.25 -8.40 -10.30
CA ARG A 344 -1.56 -7.12 -10.94
C ARG A 344 -3.03 -6.82 -10.74
N PHE A 345 -3.31 -5.62 -10.23
CA PHE A 345 -4.67 -5.15 -9.99
C PHE A 345 -4.73 -3.62 -10.19
N GLY A 346 -5.74 -3.13 -10.91
CA GLY A 346 -5.92 -1.70 -11.16
C GLY A 346 -4.71 -1.03 -11.85
N GLY A 347 -3.96 -1.75 -12.69
CA GLY A 347 -2.75 -1.25 -13.35
C GLY A 347 -1.48 -1.24 -12.48
N GLN A 348 -1.60 -1.56 -11.19
CA GLN A 348 -0.47 -1.66 -10.26
C GLN A 348 0.04 -3.11 -10.18
N THR A 349 1.35 -3.25 -9.93
CA THR A 349 1.99 -4.55 -9.67
C THR A 349 2.30 -4.67 -8.19
N PHE A 350 1.78 -5.71 -7.57
CA PHE A 350 1.96 -6.01 -6.16
C PHE A 350 2.93 -7.17 -5.99
N ARG A 351 3.81 -7.06 -5.00
CA ARG A 351 4.77 -8.12 -4.64
C ARG A 351 4.23 -8.86 -3.43
N HIS A 352 4.33 -10.19 -3.44
CA HIS A 352 3.98 -11.01 -2.28
C HIS A 352 4.75 -10.53 -1.06
N PHE A 353 4.05 -10.43 0.06
CA PHE A 353 4.62 -10.01 1.34
C PHE A 353 4.59 -11.14 2.36
N VAL A 354 3.41 -11.64 2.70
CA VAL A 354 3.24 -12.71 3.69
C VAL A 354 2.01 -13.56 3.35
N SER A 355 2.10 -14.86 3.65
CA SER A 355 0.95 -15.77 3.68
C SER A 355 0.78 -16.31 5.09
N SER A 356 -0.45 -16.28 5.58
CA SER A 356 -0.73 -16.63 6.97
C SER A 356 -2.14 -17.18 7.16
N GLU A 357 -2.37 -17.81 8.30
CA GLU A 357 -3.71 -18.10 8.79
C GLU A 357 -4.16 -16.95 9.68
N ALA A 358 -5.24 -16.28 9.30
CA ALA A 358 -5.85 -15.21 10.09
C ALA A 358 -7.01 -15.79 10.91
N ARG A 359 -6.92 -15.67 12.23
CA ARG A 359 -7.90 -16.20 13.17
C ARG A 359 -8.65 -15.07 13.86
N VAL A 360 -9.95 -15.21 14.02
CA VAL A 360 -10.81 -14.32 14.82
C VAL A 360 -10.68 -14.66 16.30
N ASP A 361 -10.11 -13.76 17.11
CA ASP A 361 -9.92 -13.97 18.54
C ASP A 361 -11.01 -13.36 19.39
N SER A 362 -11.48 -12.16 19.05
CA SER A 362 -12.49 -11.43 19.81
C SER A 362 -13.31 -10.52 18.91
N LEU A 363 -14.55 -10.28 19.31
CA LEU A 363 -15.54 -9.52 18.55
C LEU A 363 -16.29 -8.56 19.46
N VAL A 364 -16.71 -7.41 18.95
CA VAL A 364 -17.61 -6.46 19.60
C VAL A 364 -18.48 -5.74 18.57
N GLY A 365 -19.78 -5.58 18.87
CA GLY A 365 -20.72 -4.89 17.99
C GLY A 365 -21.43 -5.80 17.00
N GLU A 366 -21.85 -5.24 15.86
CA GLU A 366 -22.74 -5.84 14.88
C GLU A 366 -21.98 -6.33 13.65
N PHE A 367 -22.35 -7.54 13.18
CA PHE A 367 -21.80 -8.13 11.96
C PHE A 367 -22.94 -8.66 11.09
N PRO A 368 -22.97 -8.29 9.79
CA PRO A 368 -24.02 -8.72 8.86
C PRO A 368 -23.83 -10.14 8.32
N TRP A 369 -22.83 -10.88 8.77
CA TRP A 369 -22.60 -12.28 8.45
C TRP A 369 -22.42 -13.12 9.73
N ALA A 370 -22.45 -14.44 9.56
CA ALA A 370 -22.40 -15.39 10.67
C ALA A 370 -20.97 -15.65 11.19
N VAL A 371 -20.22 -14.56 11.47
CA VAL A 371 -18.87 -14.66 12.04
C VAL A 371 -18.85 -15.47 13.33
N THR A 372 -17.79 -16.26 13.51
CA THR A 372 -17.56 -17.04 14.73
C THR A 372 -16.18 -16.77 15.31
N ARG A 373 -16.07 -16.89 16.63
CA ARG A 373 -14.77 -16.84 17.27
C ARG A 373 -13.97 -18.11 16.97
N GLY A 374 -12.67 -17.96 16.72
CA GLY A 374 -11.80 -19.07 16.30
C GLY A 374 -11.87 -19.40 14.82
N GLU A 375 -12.74 -18.70 14.06
CA GLU A 375 -12.78 -18.82 12.60
C GLU A 375 -11.40 -18.51 12.00
N ILE A 376 -10.95 -19.36 11.09
CA ILE A 376 -9.65 -19.26 10.44
C ILE A 376 -9.85 -19.05 8.94
N THR A 377 -9.14 -18.07 8.41
CA THR A 377 -9.11 -17.74 6.99
C THR A 377 -7.67 -17.85 6.50
N GLN A 378 -7.43 -18.48 5.35
CA GLN A 378 -6.14 -18.43 4.69
C GLN A 378 -5.98 -17.05 4.04
N ALA A 379 -4.94 -16.33 4.41
CA ALA A 379 -4.67 -14.98 3.94
C ALA A 379 -3.34 -14.91 3.21
N ALA A 380 -3.28 -14.11 2.13
CA ALA A 380 -2.05 -13.78 1.43
C ALA A 380 -2.04 -12.30 1.07
N ASP A 381 -1.05 -11.59 1.59
CA ASP A 381 -0.88 -10.15 1.39
C ASP A 381 0.18 -9.84 0.34
N TYR A 382 -0.15 -8.94 -0.55
CA TYR A 382 0.72 -8.42 -1.60
C TYR A 382 0.79 -6.91 -1.49
N ILE A 383 1.98 -6.33 -1.63
CA ILE A 383 2.18 -4.89 -1.41
C ILE A 383 2.67 -4.13 -2.63
N ALA A 384 2.18 -2.91 -2.77
CA ALA A 384 2.66 -1.84 -3.65
C ALA A 384 2.45 -0.49 -2.93
N PRO A 385 3.25 -0.19 -1.89
CA PRO A 385 2.98 0.97 -1.03
C PRO A 385 2.65 2.27 -1.79
N PRO A 386 1.58 2.98 -1.41
CA PRO A 386 0.81 2.89 -0.18
C PRO A 386 -0.33 1.84 -0.18
N LEU A 387 -0.34 0.92 -1.12
CA LEU A 387 -1.41 -0.07 -1.30
C LEU A 387 -0.99 -1.45 -0.79
N ILE A 388 -1.98 -2.18 -0.28
CA ILE A 388 -1.91 -3.61 0.07
C ILE A 388 -3.10 -4.31 -0.58
N LEU A 389 -2.85 -5.44 -1.19
CA LEU A 389 -3.86 -6.31 -1.80
C LEU A 389 -3.88 -7.59 -0.99
N SER A 390 -5.03 -7.90 -0.37
CA SER A 390 -5.19 -9.08 0.47
C SER A 390 -6.14 -10.06 -0.18
N GLU A 391 -5.67 -11.29 -0.37
CA GLU A 391 -6.44 -12.45 -0.79
C GLU A 391 -6.81 -13.22 0.48
N GLU A 392 -8.09 -13.43 0.74
CA GLU A 392 -8.57 -14.28 1.83
C GLU A 392 -9.42 -15.41 1.27
N SER A 393 -9.20 -16.63 1.73
CA SER A 393 -9.93 -17.80 1.27
C SER A 393 -10.33 -18.72 2.41
N THR A 394 -11.54 -19.28 2.26
CA THR A 394 -12.06 -20.39 3.07
C THR A 394 -12.41 -21.56 2.15
N ALA A 395 -13.03 -22.59 2.68
CA ALA A 395 -13.53 -23.71 1.88
C ALA A 395 -14.65 -23.28 0.88
N THR A 396 -15.36 -22.21 1.19
CA THR A 396 -16.55 -21.76 0.44
C THR A 396 -16.40 -20.40 -0.22
N GLU A 397 -15.48 -19.55 0.23
CA GLU A 397 -15.36 -18.17 -0.25
C GLU A 397 -13.92 -17.81 -0.63
N PHE A 398 -13.78 -16.92 -1.61
CA PHE A 398 -12.56 -16.20 -1.93
C PHE A 398 -12.85 -14.70 -1.98
N ASN A 399 -12.22 -13.97 -1.08
CA ASN A 399 -12.36 -12.53 -0.96
C ASN A 399 -11.08 -11.81 -1.38
N LEU A 400 -11.20 -10.78 -2.20
CA LEU A 400 -10.12 -9.88 -2.56
C LEU A 400 -10.40 -8.51 -1.97
N SER A 401 -9.41 -7.96 -1.29
CA SER A 401 -9.50 -6.63 -0.68
C SER A 401 -8.33 -5.75 -1.08
N LEU A 402 -8.60 -4.47 -1.30
CA LEU A 402 -7.59 -3.45 -1.56
C LEU A 402 -7.52 -2.48 -0.39
N GLY A 403 -6.41 -2.50 0.32
CA GLY A 403 -6.11 -1.58 1.41
C GLY A 403 -5.28 -0.39 0.94
N ARG A 404 -5.53 0.77 1.52
CA ARG A 404 -4.75 2.00 1.32
C ARG A 404 -4.29 2.52 2.68
N TYR A 405 -2.98 2.65 2.84
CA TYR A 405 -2.39 3.22 4.05
C TYR A 405 -2.88 4.65 4.27
N ILE A 406 -3.21 4.96 5.52
CA ILE A 406 -3.65 6.28 5.97
C ILE A 406 -2.86 6.67 7.23
N GLU A 407 -2.48 7.93 7.35
CA GLU A 407 -1.76 8.41 8.51
C GLU A 407 -2.65 8.49 9.76
N SER A 408 -2.10 8.18 10.95
CA SER A 408 -2.85 8.25 12.21
C SER A 408 -3.46 9.63 12.46
N ALA A 409 -2.81 10.70 11.99
CA ALA A 409 -3.34 12.05 12.08
C ALA A 409 -4.63 12.24 11.25
N ASP A 410 -4.68 11.65 10.06
CA ASP A 410 -5.86 11.70 9.19
C ASP A 410 -7.01 10.88 9.78
N VAL A 411 -6.70 9.72 10.39
CA VAL A 411 -7.69 8.91 11.13
C VAL A 411 -8.24 9.71 12.32
N ALA A 412 -7.38 10.33 13.12
CA ALA A 412 -7.80 11.17 14.24
C ALA A 412 -8.72 12.31 13.78
N GLN A 413 -8.35 12.98 12.68
CA GLN A 413 -9.17 14.02 12.07
C GLN A 413 -10.52 13.49 11.58
N ALA A 414 -10.54 12.32 10.93
CA ALA A 414 -11.77 11.70 10.42
C ALA A 414 -12.78 11.40 11.55
N PHE A 415 -12.30 10.98 12.72
CA PHE A 415 -13.11 10.69 13.89
C PHE A 415 -13.33 11.91 14.81
N GLY A 416 -12.70 13.05 14.55
CA GLY A 416 -12.78 14.25 15.39
C GLY A 416 -12.16 14.06 16.78
N ILE A 417 -11.09 13.25 16.90
CA ILE A 417 -10.36 12.98 18.15
C ILE A 417 -8.94 13.53 18.08
N ALA A 418 -8.29 13.67 19.25
CA ALA A 418 -6.90 14.08 19.29
C ALA A 418 -5.97 12.93 18.84
N ALA A 419 -4.98 13.18 18.00
CA ALA A 419 -4.06 12.17 17.49
C ALA A 419 -3.35 11.33 18.59
N PRO A 420 -2.96 11.90 19.77
CA PRO A 420 -2.37 11.12 20.85
C PRO A 420 -3.31 10.10 21.51
N ALA A 421 -4.62 10.13 21.20
CA ALA A 421 -5.57 9.13 21.70
C ALA A 421 -5.51 7.81 20.90
N LEU A 422 -4.85 7.81 19.75
CA LEU A 422 -4.62 6.60 18.93
C LEU A 422 -3.34 5.87 19.36
N PRO A 423 -3.23 4.55 19.11
CA PRO A 423 -2.02 3.79 19.33
C PRO A 423 -0.81 4.42 18.64
N ARG A 424 0.35 4.35 19.30
CA ARG A 424 1.60 4.83 18.72
C ARG A 424 2.09 3.85 17.66
N LYS A 425 2.67 4.38 16.59
CA LYS A 425 3.27 3.56 15.53
C LYS A 425 4.49 2.82 16.04
N GLU A 426 4.53 1.52 15.77
CA GLU A 426 5.66 0.65 16.06
C GLU A 426 6.13 -0.03 14.76
N GLY A 427 7.45 0.03 14.51
CA GLY A 427 8.04 -0.59 13.34
C GLY A 427 7.72 0.10 12.00
N VAL A 428 7.70 -0.67 10.95
CA VAL A 428 7.38 -0.26 9.57
C VAL A 428 6.29 -1.18 9.03
N HIS A 429 5.14 -0.62 8.75
CA HIS A 429 4.01 -1.39 8.22
C HIS A 429 4.21 -1.73 6.74
N ALA A 430 3.66 -2.88 6.31
CA ALA A 430 3.75 -3.42 4.96
C ALA A 430 3.38 -2.39 3.86
N ALA A 431 2.25 -1.69 4.02
CA ALA A 431 1.76 -0.69 3.08
C ALA A 431 2.24 0.74 3.35
N GLN A 432 3.05 0.99 4.40
CA GLN A 432 3.49 2.35 4.75
C GLN A 432 4.37 2.95 3.64
N PRO A 433 4.09 4.15 3.13
CA PRO A 433 4.96 4.81 2.16
C PRO A 433 6.35 5.06 2.74
N ASN A 434 7.39 4.80 1.96
CA ASN A 434 8.76 5.14 2.35
C ASN A 434 8.97 6.66 2.23
N PRO A 435 9.18 7.38 3.34
CA PRO A 435 9.25 8.85 3.33
C PRO A 435 10.50 9.39 2.63
N TYR A 436 11.47 8.53 2.34
CA TYR A 436 12.74 8.89 1.71
C TYR A 436 12.78 8.59 0.21
N GLN A 437 12.01 7.62 -0.28
CA GLN A 437 12.11 7.08 -1.65
C GLN A 437 12.00 8.16 -2.73
N GLY A 438 11.03 9.07 -2.62
CA GLY A 438 10.84 10.15 -3.59
C GLY A 438 11.95 11.20 -3.60
N ARG A 439 12.84 11.22 -2.59
CA ARG A 439 13.93 12.18 -2.45
C ARG A 439 15.27 11.66 -2.97
N VAL A 440 15.45 10.33 -3.03
CA VAL A 440 16.75 9.73 -3.40
C VAL A 440 17.19 10.14 -4.79
N GLY A 441 16.36 9.93 -5.80
CA GLY A 441 16.68 10.26 -7.20
C GLY A 441 17.05 11.73 -7.42
N PRO A 442 16.21 12.69 -7.02
CA PRO A 442 16.54 14.12 -7.13
C PRO A 442 17.83 14.53 -6.42
N LEU A 443 18.11 13.99 -5.22
CA LEU A 443 19.32 14.32 -4.48
C LEU A 443 20.58 13.83 -5.20
N TRP A 444 20.57 12.64 -5.78
CA TRP A 444 21.68 12.15 -6.58
C TRP A 444 21.87 12.94 -7.87
N LEU A 445 20.79 13.39 -8.50
CA LEU A 445 20.87 14.27 -9.67
C LEU A 445 21.52 15.62 -9.32
N TRP A 446 21.12 16.23 -8.19
CA TRP A 446 21.74 17.45 -7.68
C TRP A 446 23.21 17.26 -7.31
N PHE A 447 23.57 16.13 -6.67
CA PHE A 447 24.96 15.79 -6.39
C PHE A 447 25.79 15.73 -7.67
N LEU A 448 25.32 15.06 -8.72
CA LEU A 448 26.02 14.96 -10.00
C LEU A 448 26.17 16.34 -10.67
N ALA A 449 25.12 17.15 -10.67
CA ALA A 449 25.16 18.48 -11.26
C ALA A 449 26.15 19.41 -10.53
N LEU A 450 26.10 19.46 -9.20
CA LEU A 450 27.04 20.26 -8.40
C LEU A 450 28.47 19.76 -8.52
N SER A 451 28.68 18.44 -8.53
CA SER A 451 29.99 17.84 -8.76
C SER A 451 30.56 18.23 -10.10
N ALA A 452 29.76 18.18 -11.16
CA ALA A 452 30.17 18.62 -12.49
C ALA A 452 30.59 20.11 -12.51
N VAL A 453 29.82 20.97 -11.87
CA VAL A 453 30.14 22.40 -11.74
C VAL A 453 31.44 22.59 -10.98
N LEU A 454 31.67 21.91 -9.85
CA LEU A 454 32.88 22.01 -9.07
C LEU A 454 34.10 21.54 -9.87
N VAL A 455 33.97 20.44 -10.63
CA VAL A 455 35.04 19.93 -11.50
C VAL A 455 35.33 20.92 -12.62
N VAL A 456 34.34 21.50 -13.27
CA VAL A 456 34.51 22.52 -14.30
C VAL A 456 35.23 23.75 -13.73
N ILE A 457 34.82 24.25 -12.56
CA ILE A 457 35.49 25.35 -11.87
C ILE A 457 36.95 25.01 -11.56
N PHE A 458 37.21 23.78 -11.08
CA PHE A 458 38.54 23.30 -10.77
C PHE A 458 39.41 23.24 -12.03
N LEU A 459 38.94 22.63 -13.13
CA LEU A 459 39.63 22.54 -14.40
C LEU A 459 39.91 23.94 -15.00
N PHE A 460 38.91 24.80 -14.98
CA PHE A 460 39.04 26.18 -15.45
C PHE A 460 40.06 26.98 -14.61
N SER A 461 40.07 26.78 -13.30
CA SER A 461 41.07 27.37 -12.42
C SER A 461 42.47 26.81 -12.71
N ALA A 462 42.59 25.52 -13.02
CA ALA A 462 43.86 24.88 -13.39
C ALA A 462 44.45 25.42 -14.71
N THR A 463 43.59 25.72 -15.71
CA THR A 463 44.06 26.33 -16.99
C THR A 463 44.56 27.76 -16.81
N ARG A 464 44.15 28.45 -15.75
CA ARG A 464 44.63 29.81 -15.43
C ARG A 464 45.91 29.83 -14.59
N SER A 465 46.39 28.67 -14.16
CA SER A 465 47.64 28.52 -13.44
C SER A 465 48.83 28.88 -14.37
N ARG A 466 49.73 29.75 -13.90
CA ARG A 466 50.88 30.19 -14.67
C ARG A 466 52.15 30.03 -13.84
N THR A 467 53.23 29.53 -14.50
CA THR A 467 54.58 29.59 -13.93
C THR A 467 55.06 31.04 -13.98
N VAL A 468 55.39 31.58 -12.82
CA VAL A 468 55.89 32.97 -12.67
C VAL A 468 57.41 33.02 -12.45
N PHE A 469 57.99 31.91 -11.94
CA PHE A 469 59.41 31.78 -11.77
C PHE A 469 59.81 30.30 -11.86
N GLN A 470 60.94 30.01 -12.51
CA GLN A 470 61.50 28.67 -12.55
C GLN A 470 63.01 28.75 -12.68
N THR A 471 63.73 27.99 -11.88
CA THR A 471 65.20 27.95 -11.93
C THR A 471 65.74 26.64 -11.39
N THR A 472 67.03 26.39 -11.68
CA THR A 472 67.78 25.31 -11.02
C THR A 472 68.79 25.95 -10.07
N VAL A 473 68.58 25.69 -8.78
CA VAL A 473 69.46 26.17 -7.73
C VAL A 473 70.63 25.21 -7.61
N ARG A 474 71.83 25.72 -7.86
CA ARG A 474 73.10 24.96 -7.70
C ARG A 474 73.68 25.28 -6.34
N LEU A 475 73.98 24.25 -5.57
CA LEU A 475 74.63 24.40 -4.27
C LEU A 475 76.10 24.70 -4.51
N PRO A 476 76.73 25.70 -3.80
CA PRO A 476 78.15 26.02 -3.98
C PRO A 476 79.00 24.80 -3.62
N PRO A 477 80.10 24.57 -4.40
CA PRO A 477 81.04 23.50 -4.08
C PRO A 477 81.61 23.65 -2.65
N GLY A 478 81.45 22.60 -1.82
CA GLY A 478 81.95 22.63 -0.43
C GLY A 478 81.01 23.35 0.57
N ALA A 479 79.81 23.77 0.14
CA ALA A 479 78.85 24.35 1.08
C ALA A 479 78.44 23.35 2.16
N VAL A 480 78.38 23.84 3.37
CA VAL A 480 77.88 23.07 4.51
C VAL A 480 76.36 23.21 4.59
N SER A 481 75.67 22.09 4.80
CA SER A 481 74.17 22.05 4.97
C SER A 481 73.75 23.06 6.06
N GLY A 482 72.73 23.90 5.73
CA GLY A 482 72.23 24.95 6.63
C GLY A 482 73.13 26.18 6.78
N SER A 483 74.27 26.27 6.05
CA SER A 483 75.14 27.44 6.17
C SER A 483 74.58 28.66 5.41
N PRO A 484 74.92 29.89 5.81
CA PRO A 484 74.47 31.09 5.12
C PRO A 484 74.97 31.15 3.64
N GLN A 485 76.06 30.44 3.30
CA GLN A 485 76.59 30.35 1.94
C GLN A 485 75.71 29.52 0.99
N ALA A 486 74.84 28.65 1.52
CA ALA A 486 73.91 27.85 0.77
C ALA A 486 72.59 28.56 0.51
N VAL A 487 72.28 29.69 1.15
CA VAL A 487 71.04 30.44 0.94
C VAL A 487 70.96 30.96 -0.48
N PHE A 488 69.84 30.61 -1.11
CA PHE A 488 69.51 31.09 -2.46
C PHE A 488 68.50 32.24 -2.34
N ILE A 489 68.76 33.32 -3.11
CA ILE A 489 67.80 34.42 -3.30
C ILE A 489 67.56 34.55 -4.79
N SER A 490 66.27 34.50 -5.19
CA SER A 490 65.93 34.59 -6.62
C SER A 490 66.09 36.00 -7.16
N GLU A 491 66.22 36.13 -8.49
CA GLU A 491 65.92 37.38 -9.16
C GLU A 491 64.44 37.78 -8.88
N PRO A 492 64.11 39.08 -8.89
CA PRO A 492 62.75 39.55 -8.78
C PRO A 492 61.90 39.02 -9.91
N PHE A 493 60.68 38.54 -9.54
CA PHE A 493 59.68 38.05 -10.49
C PHE A 493 58.31 38.63 -10.21
N GLN A 494 57.48 38.76 -11.25
CA GLN A 494 56.18 39.37 -11.18
C GLN A 494 55.07 38.33 -10.88
N VAL A 495 54.30 38.56 -9.83
CA VAL A 495 53.02 37.85 -9.55
C VAL A 495 51.87 38.75 -9.96
N THR A 496 51.19 38.40 -11.05
CA THR A 496 50.11 39.21 -11.62
C THR A 496 48.75 38.80 -11.09
N GLY A 497 48.03 39.67 -10.33
CA GLY A 497 46.74 39.40 -9.69
C GLY A 497 46.84 38.66 -8.36
N SER A 498 45.80 38.76 -7.52
CA SER A 498 45.72 38.08 -6.22
C SER A 498 45.44 36.58 -6.36
N GLY A 499 45.92 35.76 -5.42
CA GLY A 499 45.67 34.33 -5.40
C GLY A 499 46.68 33.56 -4.57
N ASN A 500 46.65 32.25 -4.68
CA ASN A 500 47.65 31.39 -4.08
C ASN A 500 48.87 31.26 -4.97
N VAL A 501 50.02 31.04 -4.36
CA VAL A 501 51.27 30.71 -5.01
C VAL A 501 51.69 29.32 -4.52
N ARG A 502 52.02 28.46 -5.47
CA ARG A 502 52.60 27.14 -5.20
C ARG A 502 54.11 27.20 -5.48
N VAL A 503 54.88 26.88 -4.50
CA VAL A 503 56.31 26.60 -4.66
C VAL A 503 56.48 25.09 -4.71
N LYS A 504 57.00 24.57 -5.83
CA LYS A 504 57.35 23.17 -6.03
C LYS A 504 58.84 23.04 -6.16
N VAL A 505 59.40 22.08 -5.47
CA VAL A 505 60.81 21.74 -5.57
C VAL A 505 60.97 20.30 -6.01
N TYR A 506 61.90 20.06 -6.90
CA TYR A 506 62.31 18.72 -7.29
C TYR A 506 63.80 18.57 -7.07
N ALA A 507 64.22 17.61 -6.27
CA ALA A 507 65.58 17.26 -5.98
C ALA A 507 65.88 15.80 -6.37
N PRO A 508 66.98 15.50 -7.09
CA PRO A 508 67.33 14.14 -7.49
C PRO A 508 67.96 13.37 -6.32
N LEU A 509 67.08 12.96 -5.37
CA LEU A 509 67.47 12.32 -4.11
C LEU A 509 67.65 10.80 -4.27
N ASP A 510 68.59 10.23 -3.51
CA ASP A 510 68.86 8.80 -3.42
C ASP A 510 69.45 8.48 -2.04
N ASN A 511 68.65 7.89 -1.15
CA ASN A 511 68.93 7.74 0.25
C ASN A 511 69.40 9.08 0.89
N SER A 512 68.65 10.12 0.57
CA SER A 512 68.99 11.48 0.96
C SER A 512 67.73 12.34 1.11
N TRP A 513 67.86 13.47 1.75
CA TRP A 513 66.79 14.39 1.99
C TRP A 513 67.21 15.83 1.75
N LEU A 514 66.23 16.69 1.47
CA LEU A 514 66.35 18.13 1.34
C LEU A 514 65.23 18.79 2.13
N TYR A 515 65.58 19.59 3.10
CA TYR A 515 64.69 20.48 3.83
C TYR A 515 64.92 21.90 3.37
N LEU A 516 63.87 22.66 3.15
CA LEU A 516 63.93 24.05 2.71
C LEU A 516 63.10 24.93 3.66
N ASP A 517 63.77 25.88 4.28
CA ASP A 517 63.13 27.03 4.90
C ASP A 517 63.05 28.14 3.84
N GLY A 518 61.82 28.53 3.48
CA GLY A 518 61.54 29.44 2.36
C GLY A 518 60.74 30.65 2.79
N THR A 519 61.12 31.82 2.26
CA THR A 519 60.39 33.07 2.43
C THR A 519 60.09 33.69 1.06
N LEU A 520 58.80 34.05 0.85
CA LEU A 520 58.40 34.89 -0.26
C LEU A 520 58.30 36.34 0.23
N ALA A 521 59.19 37.22 -0.27
CA ALA A 521 59.24 38.63 0.14
C ALA A 521 58.88 39.55 -1.05
N ASN A 522 58.23 40.65 -0.76
CA ASN A 522 57.98 41.69 -1.75
C ASN A 522 59.27 42.53 -2.00
N THR A 523 59.25 43.43 -2.99
CA THR A 523 60.41 44.31 -3.32
C THR A 523 60.80 45.28 -2.20
N LYS A 524 59.95 45.47 -1.21
CA LYS A 524 60.26 46.24 0.02
C LYS A 524 60.94 45.39 1.11
N ALA A 525 61.29 44.13 0.80
CA ALA A 525 61.82 43.10 1.69
C ALA A 525 60.90 42.75 2.88
N GLU A 526 59.56 43.02 2.72
CA GLU A 526 58.56 42.55 3.70
C GLU A 526 58.20 41.12 3.38
N ALA A 527 58.31 40.21 4.33
CA ALA A 527 57.87 38.84 4.20
C ALA A 527 56.36 38.79 4.00
N VAL A 528 55.92 38.17 2.88
CA VAL A 528 54.48 37.97 2.61
C VAL A 528 54.04 36.58 3.02
N GLY A 529 54.99 35.63 3.09
CA GLY A 529 54.70 34.31 3.62
C GLY A 529 55.99 33.47 3.76
N ASP A 530 56.06 32.81 4.87
CA ASP A 530 57.10 31.82 5.15
C ASP A 530 56.54 30.43 4.98
N PHE A 531 57.37 29.50 4.58
CA PHE A 531 56.99 28.10 4.36
C PHE A 531 58.18 27.18 4.60
N GLU A 532 57.87 26.00 5.03
CA GLU A 532 58.83 24.91 5.17
C GLU A 532 58.40 23.75 4.28
N MET A 533 59.38 23.06 3.70
CA MET A 533 59.14 21.87 2.89
C MET A 533 60.29 20.88 2.96
N GLU A 534 59.94 19.61 2.93
CA GLU A 534 60.90 18.53 2.94
C GLU A 534 60.67 17.58 1.78
N ALA A 535 61.71 17.18 1.10
CA ALA A 535 61.75 16.10 0.12
C ALA A 535 62.74 15.06 0.61
N GLY A 536 62.39 13.79 0.58
CA GLY A 536 63.26 12.69 0.96
C GLY A 536 62.94 11.46 0.13
N PHE A 537 63.97 10.79 -0.36
CA PHE A 537 63.79 9.54 -1.09
C PHE A 537 64.76 8.49 -0.56
N TYR A 538 64.20 7.39 -0.11
CA TYR A 538 64.88 6.29 0.54
C TYR A 538 64.58 4.99 -0.16
N ARG A 539 65.58 4.13 -0.31
CA ARG A 539 65.40 2.77 -0.81
C ARG A 539 66.36 1.81 -0.14
N GLY A 540 65.93 0.61 -0.01
CA GLY A 540 66.68 -0.46 0.64
C GLY A 540 66.17 -1.83 0.25
N ALA A 541 66.70 -2.84 0.92
CA ALA A 541 66.20 -4.20 0.85
C ALA A 541 66.24 -4.80 2.27
N ASP A 542 65.19 -5.48 2.64
CA ASP A 542 65.01 -6.23 3.89
C ASP A 542 64.61 -7.67 3.61
N GLN A 543 64.13 -8.37 4.62
CA GLN A 543 63.69 -9.76 4.50
C GLN A 543 62.46 -9.93 3.60
N ASP A 544 61.64 -8.91 3.43
CA ASP A 544 60.44 -8.90 2.60
C ASP A 544 60.71 -8.44 1.14
N GLY A 545 61.93 -8.02 0.84
CA GLY A 545 62.35 -7.62 -0.50
C GLY A 545 62.91 -6.20 -0.61
N ALA A 546 62.98 -5.70 -1.83
CA ALA A 546 63.40 -4.34 -2.10
C ALA A 546 62.24 -3.35 -1.85
N TRP A 547 62.52 -2.27 -1.15
CA TRP A 547 61.55 -1.22 -0.85
C TRP A 547 62.08 0.16 -1.25
N SER A 548 61.14 1.08 -1.51
CA SER A 548 61.45 2.51 -1.69
C SER A 548 60.35 3.35 -1.03
N GLU A 549 60.74 4.45 -0.42
CA GLU A 549 59.85 5.36 0.32
C GLU A 549 60.25 6.82 0.04
N GLY A 550 59.20 7.70 0.05
CA GLY A 550 59.36 9.11 -0.13
C GLY A 550 59.32 9.58 -1.56
N SER A 551 59.62 10.84 -1.79
CA SER A 551 59.63 11.50 -3.11
C SER A 551 60.71 12.59 -3.15
N GLY A 552 61.36 12.73 -4.31
CA GLY A 552 62.23 13.88 -4.59
C GLY A 552 61.47 15.20 -4.78
N GLU A 553 60.14 15.20 -4.63
CA GLU A 553 59.32 16.41 -4.79
C GLU A 553 58.79 16.90 -3.44
N ALA A 554 58.81 18.22 -3.27
CA ALA A 554 58.14 18.90 -2.17
C ALA A 554 57.32 20.07 -2.68
N VAL A 555 56.18 20.36 -2.02
CA VAL A 555 55.27 21.41 -2.45
C VAL A 555 54.80 22.21 -1.24
N ALA A 556 54.91 23.52 -1.33
CA ALA A 556 54.28 24.45 -0.41
C ALA A 556 53.26 25.35 -1.10
N PHE A 557 52.25 25.76 -0.35
CA PHE A 557 51.25 26.69 -0.86
C PHE A 557 51.14 27.91 0.05
N LEU A 558 51.33 29.08 -0.53
CA LEU A 558 51.11 30.37 0.11
C LEU A 558 49.75 30.92 -0.33
N GLY A 559 48.88 31.25 0.63
CA GLY A 559 47.55 31.79 0.36
C GLY A 559 47.53 33.31 0.37
N GLY A 560 46.63 33.92 -0.44
CA GLY A 560 46.38 35.37 -0.36
C GLY A 560 47.54 36.28 -0.83
N VAL A 561 48.41 35.76 -1.68
CA VAL A 561 49.56 36.58 -2.21
C VAL A 561 49.03 37.69 -3.11
N PRO A 562 49.25 38.99 -2.77
CA PRO A 562 48.82 40.12 -3.58
C PRO A 562 49.58 40.19 -4.92
N PRO A 563 49.09 40.92 -5.91
CA PRO A 563 49.90 41.21 -7.12
C PRO A 563 51.09 42.11 -6.77
N GLY A 564 52.24 41.82 -7.33
CA GLY A 564 53.46 42.57 -7.07
C GLY A 564 54.70 41.90 -7.57
N GLU A 565 55.84 42.53 -7.31
CA GLU A 565 57.17 42.01 -7.59
C GLU A 565 57.72 41.34 -6.32
N TYR A 566 58.23 40.11 -6.47
CA TYR A 566 58.63 39.25 -5.35
C TYR A 566 60.03 38.67 -5.58
N THR A 567 60.70 38.35 -4.47
CA THR A 567 61.88 37.52 -4.41
C THR A 567 61.63 36.30 -3.55
N LEU A 568 62.21 35.18 -3.94
CA LEU A 568 62.12 33.92 -3.19
C LEU A 568 63.45 33.65 -2.52
N ARG A 569 63.47 33.62 -1.20
CA ARG A 569 64.61 33.20 -0.40
C ARG A 569 64.42 31.74 -0.02
N LEU A 570 65.42 30.90 -0.22
CA LEU A 570 65.46 29.51 0.23
C LEU A 570 66.74 29.23 1.00
N ALA A 571 66.60 28.69 2.19
CA ALA A 571 67.70 28.23 3.02
C ALA A 571 67.71 26.69 3.08
N PRO A 572 68.47 26.03 2.22
CA PRO A 572 68.48 24.58 2.11
C PRO A 572 69.30 23.93 3.23
N GLN A 573 68.73 22.86 3.76
CA GLN A 573 69.45 21.88 4.58
C GLN A 573 69.28 20.52 3.90
N TRP A 574 70.36 19.75 3.80
CA TRP A 574 70.33 18.45 3.14
C TRP A 574 71.23 17.46 3.89
N GLY A 575 70.93 16.19 3.70
CA GLY A 575 71.72 15.12 4.27
C GLY A 575 71.57 13.82 3.50
N VAL A 576 72.46 12.90 3.79
CA VAL A 576 72.43 11.55 3.26
C VAL A 576 72.20 10.56 4.39
N VAL A 577 71.50 9.46 4.07
CA VAL A 577 71.23 8.37 5.03
C VAL A 577 72.05 7.15 4.63
N GLY A 578 72.72 6.52 5.61
CA GLY A 578 73.49 5.32 5.40
C GLY A 578 74.82 5.58 4.61
N ARG A 579 75.15 4.70 3.67
CA ARG A 579 76.40 4.74 2.90
C ARG A 579 76.22 5.40 1.52
N SER A 580 75.16 6.17 1.29
CA SER A 580 74.99 6.86 0.00
C SER A 580 76.16 7.82 -0.29
N LYS A 581 76.70 7.76 -1.49
CA LYS A 581 77.76 8.67 -1.92
C LYS A 581 77.24 9.84 -2.76
N ARG A 582 75.88 9.87 -2.98
CA ARG A 582 75.25 10.88 -3.84
C ARG A 582 74.94 12.11 -3.03
N VAL A 583 75.80 13.08 -3.01
CA VAL A 583 75.57 14.40 -2.41
C VAL A 583 74.71 15.23 -3.35
N LEU A 584 73.67 15.87 -2.83
CA LEU A 584 72.83 16.80 -3.58
C LEU A 584 73.70 17.95 -4.13
N LYS A 585 73.61 18.17 -5.43
CA LYS A 585 74.36 19.24 -6.12
C LYS A 585 73.47 20.39 -6.55
N ASP A 586 72.27 20.06 -6.94
CA ASP A 586 71.27 21.00 -7.43
C ASP A 586 69.87 20.51 -7.16
N PHE A 587 68.91 21.41 -7.19
CA PHE A 587 67.50 21.14 -7.17
C PHE A 587 66.76 22.17 -8.02
N GLN A 588 65.61 21.76 -8.58
CA GLN A 588 64.76 22.63 -9.39
C GLN A 588 63.69 23.26 -8.51
N VAL A 589 63.41 24.52 -8.78
CA VAL A 589 62.35 25.29 -8.09
C VAL A 589 61.43 25.85 -9.15
N GLU A 590 60.14 25.59 -8.98
CA GLU A 590 59.07 26.15 -9.80
C GLU A 590 58.09 26.91 -8.89
N VAL A 591 57.82 28.15 -9.23
CA VAL A 591 56.80 28.97 -8.58
C VAL A 591 55.65 29.16 -9.57
N ARG A 592 54.49 28.65 -9.19
CA ARG A 592 53.27 28.82 -9.98
C ARG A 592 52.20 29.56 -9.19
N ARG A 593 51.51 30.43 -9.87
CA ARG A 593 50.40 31.19 -9.35
C ARG A 593 49.06 30.57 -9.73
N GLY A 594 48.03 30.71 -8.87
CA GLY A 594 46.65 30.35 -9.17
C GLY A 594 46.44 28.84 -9.33
N VAL A 595 47.16 28.03 -8.56
CA VAL A 595 47.06 26.57 -8.61
C VAL A 595 45.94 26.07 -7.73
N PRO A 596 44.86 25.46 -8.28
CA PRO A 596 43.80 24.94 -7.47
C PRO A 596 44.28 23.74 -6.64
N ARG A 597 43.84 23.67 -5.38
CA ARG A 597 44.13 22.54 -4.47
C ARG A 597 43.12 21.44 -4.66
N ALA A 598 43.54 20.25 -5.09
CA ALA A 598 42.70 19.06 -5.26
C ALA A 598 42.03 18.64 -3.93
N SER A 599 42.71 18.87 -2.79
CA SER A 599 42.16 18.57 -1.46
C SER A 599 40.84 19.33 -1.18
N TYR A 600 40.75 20.59 -1.61
CA TYR A 600 39.53 21.38 -1.42
C TYR A 600 38.36 20.86 -2.29
N LEU A 601 38.67 20.46 -3.53
CA LEU A 601 37.68 19.79 -4.40
C LEU A 601 37.19 18.49 -3.75
N LEU A 602 38.12 17.65 -3.29
CA LEU A 602 37.77 16.39 -2.63
C LEU A 602 36.90 16.60 -1.37
N ILE A 603 37.29 17.56 -0.52
CA ILE A 603 36.50 17.90 0.67
C ILE A 603 35.10 18.37 0.27
N ALA A 604 34.99 19.26 -0.72
CA ALA A 604 33.69 19.73 -1.20
C ALA A 604 32.84 18.60 -1.75
N LEU A 605 33.42 17.70 -2.57
CA LEU A 605 32.73 16.53 -3.09
C LEU A 605 32.24 15.58 -1.99
N VAL A 606 33.07 15.32 -0.98
CA VAL A 606 32.68 14.52 0.18
C VAL A 606 31.53 15.17 0.94
N LEU A 607 31.60 16.47 1.21
CA LEU A 607 30.54 17.17 1.94
C LEU A 607 29.18 17.11 1.22
N ILE A 608 29.16 17.35 -0.11
CA ILE A 608 27.91 17.26 -0.87
C ILE A 608 27.44 15.82 -1.08
N PHE A 609 28.30 14.80 -0.98
CA PHE A 609 27.97 13.38 -1.05
C PHE A 609 27.26 12.87 0.21
N LEU A 610 27.59 13.39 1.40
CA LEU A 610 27.10 12.88 2.67
C LEU A 610 25.57 12.89 2.76
N TRP A 611 24.92 13.94 2.25
CA TRP A 611 23.47 14.07 2.34
C TRP A 611 22.70 13.05 1.48
N PRO A 612 22.95 12.89 0.16
CA PRO A 612 22.30 11.85 -0.63
C PRO A 612 22.65 10.44 -0.13
N ALA A 613 23.87 10.20 0.35
CA ALA A 613 24.26 8.92 0.93
C ALA A 613 23.45 8.60 2.20
N TRP A 614 23.28 9.58 3.08
CA TRP A 614 22.48 9.42 4.30
C TRP A 614 21.00 9.14 3.98
N VAL A 615 20.39 9.91 3.05
CA VAL A 615 18.99 9.69 2.63
C VAL A 615 18.82 8.31 1.99
N THR A 616 19.77 7.87 1.16
CA THR A 616 19.76 6.54 0.55
C THR A 616 19.86 5.45 1.61
N SER A 617 20.76 5.58 2.57
CA SER A 617 20.89 4.66 3.70
C SER A 617 19.60 4.57 4.52
N ARG A 618 18.97 5.71 4.83
CA ARG A 618 17.69 5.73 5.55
C ARG A 618 16.55 5.09 4.74
N SER A 619 16.51 5.32 3.43
CA SER A 619 15.56 4.69 2.53
C SER A 619 15.73 3.17 2.49
N SER A 620 16.96 2.70 2.37
CA SER A 620 17.29 1.26 2.37
C SER A 620 16.98 0.61 3.71
N SER A 621 17.34 1.26 4.83
CA SER A 621 17.03 0.75 6.18
C SER A 621 15.52 0.63 6.42
N PHE A 622 14.74 1.59 5.89
CA PHE A 622 13.28 1.54 5.96
C PHE A 622 12.72 0.32 5.19
N GLU A 623 13.21 0.06 3.97
CA GLU A 623 12.78 -1.11 3.20
C GLU A 623 13.24 -2.42 3.84
N THR A 624 14.46 -2.48 4.37
CA THR A 624 14.93 -3.66 5.11
C THR A 624 14.04 -3.95 6.32
N ALA A 625 13.66 -2.91 7.09
CA ALA A 625 12.74 -3.06 8.21
C ALA A 625 11.34 -3.52 7.76
N ARG A 626 10.82 -3.02 6.64
CA ARG A 626 9.56 -3.50 6.05
C ARG A 626 9.62 -4.98 5.73
N TRP A 627 10.64 -5.40 4.96
CA TRP A 627 10.74 -6.76 4.44
C TRP A 627 11.20 -7.79 5.49
N SER A 628 11.69 -7.35 6.65
CA SER A 628 12.06 -8.27 7.74
C SER A 628 10.87 -8.99 8.36
N GLU A 629 9.65 -8.49 8.17
CA GLU A 629 8.40 -9.10 8.66
C GLU A 629 7.67 -9.91 7.58
N SER A 630 8.29 -10.11 6.41
CA SER A 630 7.72 -10.85 5.29
C SER A 630 8.26 -12.27 5.20
N ASP A 631 7.60 -13.12 4.40
CA ASP A 631 8.11 -14.45 4.03
C ASP A 631 9.43 -14.40 3.25
N HIS A 632 9.88 -13.20 2.87
CA HIS A 632 11.12 -12.93 2.13
C HIS A 632 12.21 -12.33 3.02
N ALA A 633 12.08 -12.43 4.35
CA ALA A 633 13.09 -11.96 5.29
C ALA A 633 14.40 -12.73 5.10
N GLY A 634 15.46 -12.04 4.66
CA GLY A 634 16.79 -12.63 4.45
C GLY A 634 17.05 -13.16 3.04
N SER A 635 16.18 -12.93 2.06
CA SER A 635 16.41 -13.25 0.63
C SER A 635 17.11 -12.10 -0.12
#